data_d4641db75da47cffd83aa20ac5448dca
#
_entry.id   d4641db75da47cffd83aa20ac5448dca
#
_cell.length_a   1.000
_cell.length_b   1.000
_cell.length_c   1.000
_cell.angle_alpha   90.00
_cell.angle_beta   90.00
_cell.angle_gamma   90.00
#
_symmetry.space_group_name_H-M   'P 1'
#
loop_
_entity.id
_entity.type
_entity.pdbx_description
1 polymer ?
#
loop_
_entity_poly.entity_id
_entity_poly.type
_entity_poly.pdbx_seq_one_letter_code
_entity_poly.pdbx_strand_id
1 'polypeptide(L)'
;MPTPASAAGTTAVRVNQVGYLPDGPKRATVVTTAAQPLTWQLRDTSGAAVASGTAVPRGADTPSGQSVQVADFSAYRGSGSGYVLAVDGSVSTPFDIRANLYDSLRSDTMAFFYHQRSGIPIEASLVGPAYARPAGHLGVAPNQGDTSVPCQATVCDYTRDVRGGWYDAGDQGKYVVNGGLSTWLMVNSFERAKRAGADAELGDSTLRIPERGNGIPDILDEAQWELDFLMRMQVPEGKPYAGMAFHKVHDAAWTGMPLRPDQDPQLRELHRPSTAATLNLAASAAQCARVFRPYDAAFADRCLSAARRAWTAAQANPALYAPASDSTGGGAYDNTQVSDEFYWAAAELYATTGESGYRDAVTSSPWHTSSTALSAYGFGWADTAALGRLTLATVPNGLPADDLARIRSSVTSAADGYLSRMATQGYAVPVPADGYFWGSNGEVANDAIVLATAAELTGDGRYRTGALETMDYLLGRNALGQSYVTGYGTKSSQNQHHRFWAHQLDASLPHPPAGSLAGGPDSALDDPVAKEKLQGCAPAACYIDDIGSYSTNEVAINWNAPLAWLAAYAAERSSTGVCAVTYKNDNVWSTGFTATVTVKNTGSTTVDGWQLTWAYAGGQRVTSAWNATVTQDGSAVTAHDAGWNRGIAPGATVSFGFQGTHTGANPVPTAFSLNGHACT
;
A
#
# COMPACT_ATOMS: atom_id res chain seq x y z
N MET A 1 21.55 -15.85 -53.10
CA MET A 1 21.44 -16.28 -51.70
C MET A 1 20.01 -16.01 -51.26
N PRO A 2 19.25 -16.99 -50.79
CA PRO A 2 17.92 -16.71 -50.28
C PRO A 2 18.06 -15.95 -48.94
N THR A 3 17.34 -14.86 -48.80
CA THR A 3 17.15 -14.14 -47.54
C THR A 3 16.59 -15.10 -46.48
N PRO A 4 17.14 -15.14 -45.25
CA PRO A 4 16.58 -15.97 -44.22
C PRO A 4 15.16 -15.46 -43.91
N ALA A 5 14.20 -16.37 -43.97
CA ALA A 5 12.85 -16.11 -43.51
C ALA A 5 12.92 -15.70 -42.02
N SER A 6 12.49 -14.48 -41.73
CA SER A 6 12.28 -14.01 -40.36
C SER A 6 11.38 -15.04 -39.66
N ALA A 7 11.88 -15.69 -38.62
CA ALA A 7 11.03 -16.50 -37.76
C ALA A 7 9.88 -15.65 -37.29
N ALA A 8 8.65 -16.03 -37.64
CA ALA A 8 7.46 -15.37 -37.14
C ALA A 8 7.52 -15.40 -35.59
N GLY A 9 7.71 -14.22 -34.99
CA GLY A 9 7.79 -14.12 -33.54
C GLY A 9 6.49 -14.65 -32.91
N THR A 10 6.62 -15.57 -31.97
CA THR A 10 5.47 -16.18 -31.29
C THR A 10 4.72 -15.12 -30.54
N THR A 11 3.45 -14.89 -30.86
CA THR A 11 2.55 -14.02 -30.11
C THR A 11 2.41 -14.54 -28.68
N ALA A 12 2.49 -13.66 -27.67
CA ALA A 12 2.26 -14.02 -26.27
C ALA A 12 1.27 -13.04 -25.64
N VAL A 13 0.34 -13.54 -24.82
CA VAL A 13 -0.70 -12.74 -24.17
C VAL A 13 -0.40 -12.63 -22.68
N ARG A 14 -0.14 -11.42 -22.20
CA ARG A 14 0.19 -11.10 -20.80
C ARG A 14 -1.02 -10.53 -20.11
N VAL A 15 -1.45 -11.16 -19.03
CA VAL A 15 -2.63 -10.79 -18.23
C VAL A 15 -2.27 -10.71 -16.75
N ASN A 16 -3.09 -10.06 -15.96
CA ASN A 16 -3.13 -10.32 -14.52
C ASN A 16 -3.59 -11.77 -14.33
N GLN A 17 -2.71 -12.61 -13.80
CA GLN A 17 -2.94 -14.05 -13.69
C GLN A 17 -3.90 -14.44 -12.56
N VAL A 18 -4.20 -13.51 -11.66
CA VAL A 18 -5.26 -13.66 -10.65
C VAL A 18 -6.61 -13.29 -11.25
N GLY A 19 -6.66 -12.18 -11.99
CA GLY A 19 -7.83 -11.74 -12.71
C GLY A 19 -8.15 -10.27 -12.56
N TYR A 20 -9.45 -9.95 -12.72
CA TYR A 20 -9.94 -8.58 -12.80
C TYR A 20 -11.23 -8.40 -12.00
N LEU A 21 -11.44 -7.18 -11.49
CA LEU A 21 -12.72 -6.79 -10.92
C LEU A 21 -13.76 -6.59 -12.03
N PRO A 22 -15.04 -6.97 -11.84
CA PRO A 22 -16.09 -6.81 -12.87
C PRO A 22 -16.28 -5.36 -13.34
N ASP A 23 -16.13 -4.40 -12.43
CA ASP A 23 -16.25 -2.96 -12.66
C ASP A 23 -14.91 -2.24 -12.90
N GLY A 24 -13.79 -2.95 -12.72
CA GLY A 24 -12.43 -2.43 -12.92
C GLY A 24 -11.97 -2.44 -14.38
N PRO A 25 -10.78 -1.85 -14.64
CA PRO A 25 -10.10 -1.99 -15.92
C PRO A 25 -9.77 -3.47 -16.16
N LYS A 26 -9.86 -3.91 -17.41
CA LYS A 26 -9.49 -5.26 -17.84
C LYS A 26 -8.69 -5.16 -19.12
N ARG A 27 -7.36 -5.17 -19.00
CA ARG A 27 -6.45 -5.03 -20.13
C ARG A 27 -5.40 -6.13 -20.14
N ALA A 28 -5.05 -6.57 -21.34
CA ALA A 28 -3.96 -7.50 -21.58
C ALA A 28 -2.93 -6.87 -22.52
N THR A 29 -1.66 -7.22 -22.35
CA THR A 29 -0.60 -6.85 -23.29
C THR A 29 -0.29 -8.03 -24.19
N VAL A 30 -0.37 -7.81 -25.49
CA VAL A 30 -0.10 -8.81 -26.52
C VAL A 30 1.28 -8.51 -27.11
N VAL A 31 2.25 -9.38 -26.82
CA VAL A 31 3.60 -9.29 -27.40
C VAL A 31 3.53 -9.80 -28.83
N THR A 32 3.83 -8.95 -29.81
CA THR A 32 3.74 -9.29 -31.24
C THR A 32 4.50 -8.28 -32.09
N THR A 33 5.02 -8.72 -33.20
CA THR A 33 5.60 -7.85 -34.22
C THR A 33 4.60 -7.44 -35.30
N ALA A 34 3.33 -7.91 -35.22
CA ALA A 34 2.28 -7.54 -36.15
C ALA A 34 1.99 -6.04 -36.10
N ALA A 35 2.14 -5.36 -37.26
CA ALA A 35 1.87 -3.93 -37.38
C ALA A 35 0.36 -3.61 -37.42
N GLN A 36 -0.45 -4.56 -37.88
CA GLN A 36 -1.90 -4.41 -37.96
C GLN A 36 -2.56 -4.83 -36.63
N PRO A 37 -3.66 -4.17 -36.24
CA PRO A 37 -4.43 -4.53 -35.06
C PRO A 37 -4.87 -5.99 -35.09
N LEU A 38 -4.61 -6.74 -34.01
CA LEU A 38 -5.00 -8.14 -33.86
C LEU A 38 -6.39 -8.25 -33.21
N THR A 39 -7.19 -9.22 -33.66
CA THR A 39 -8.48 -9.54 -33.05
C THR A 39 -8.28 -10.40 -31.82
N TRP A 40 -8.95 -10.08 -30.73
CA TRP A 40 -8.97 -10.86 -29.51
C TRP A 40 -10.36 -11.42 -29.21
N GLN A 41 -10.41 -12.54 -28.48
CA GLN A 41 -11.61 -13.14 -27.94
C GLN A 41 -11.40 -13.47 -26.45
N LEU A 42 -12.30 -12.97 -25.60
CA LEU A 42 -12.43 -13.45 -24.23
C LEU A 42 -13.28 -14.72 -24.25
N ARG A 43 -12.74 -15.82 -23.76
CA ARG A 43 -13.41 -17.12 -23.74
C ARG A 43 -13.64 -17.59 -22.31
N ASP A 44 -14.78 -18.20 -22.07
CA ASP A 44 -15.08 -18.89 -20.81
C ASP A 44 -14.50 -20.33 -20.78
N THR A 45 -14.74 -21.04 -19.69
CA THR A 45 -14.26 -22.44 -19.49
C THR A 45 -14.85 -23.45 -20.47
N SER A 46 -15.95 -23.14 -21.16
CA SER A 46 -16.50 -23.97 -22.24
C SER A 46 -15.79 -23.74 -23.58
N GLY A 47 -14.94 -22.72 -23.66
CA GLY A 47 -14.30 -22.25 -24.88
C GLY A 47 -15.14 -21.28 -25.70
N ALA A 48 -16.37 -20.93 -25.22
CA ALA A 48 -17.23 -19.98 -25.90
C ALA A 48 -16.68 -18.56 -25.80
N ALA A 49 -16.72 -17.81 -26.90
CA ALA A 49 -16.35 -16.40 -26.91
C ALA A 49 -17.49 -15.57 -26.26
N VAL A 50 -17.22 -14.99 -25.10
CA VAL A 50 -18.15 -14.15 -24.33
C VAL A 50 -17.97 -12.65 -24.62
N ALA A 51 -16.82 -12.27 -25.16
CA ALA A 51 -16.54 -10.93 -25.69
C ALA A 51 -15.46 -11.00 -26.76
N SER A 52 -15.40 -10.02 -27.65
CA SER A 52 -14.36 -9.90 -28.67
C SER A 52 -14.12 -8.44 -29.00
N GLY A 53 -12.96 -8.16 -29.60
CA GLY A 53 -12.59 -6.83 -30.02
C GLY A 53 -11.25 -6.82 -30.76
N THR A 54 -10.68 -5.63 -30.89
CA THR A 54 -9.43 -5.41 -31.61
C THR A 54 -8.42 -4.79 -30.65
N ALA A 55 -7.21 -5.32 -30.65
CA ALA A 55 -6.11 -4.77 -29.86
C ALA A 55 -5.57 -3.49 -30.50
N VAL A 56 -5.08 -2.57 -29.70
CA VAL A 56 -4.49 -1.30 -30.14
C VAL A 56 -2.98 -1.44 -30.20
N PRO A 57 -2.35 -1.30 -31.39
CA PRO A 57 -0.89 -1.31 -31.50
C PRO A 57 -0.25 -0.19 -30.67
N ARG A 58 0.79 -0.53 -29.91
CA ARG A 58 1.64 0.41 -29.16
C ARG A 58 3.05 0.52 -29.77
N GLY A 59 3.43 -0.45 -30.61
CA GLY A 59 4.77 -0.51 -31.20
C GLY A 59 5.83 -1.01 -30.20
N ALA A 60 7.04 -0.51 -30.32
CA ALA A 60 8.15 -0.88 -29.44
C ALA A 60 7.95 -0.29 -28.03
N ASP A 61 7.95 -1.15 -27.04
CA ASP A 61 7.96 -0.80 -25.62
C ASP A 61 9.42 -0.88 -25.14
N THR A 62 10.05 0.27 -25.03
CA THR A 62 11.50 0.38 -24.76
C THR A 62 11.92 -0.31 -23.47
N PRO A 63 11.20 -0.16 -22.31
CA PRO A 63 11.63 -0.81 -21.08
C PRO A 63 11.63 -2.33 -21.15
N SER A 64 10.71 -2.94 -21.90
CA SER A 64 10.64 -4.40 -22.05
C SER A 64 11.46 -4.95 -23.23
N GLY A 65 11.86 -4.09 -24.17
CA GLY A 65 12.50 -4.51 -25.43
C GLY A 65 11.56 -5.25 -26.38
N GLN A 66 10.24 -5.17 -26.18
CA GLN A 66 9.23 -5.92 -26.92
C GLN A 66 8.37 -4.98 -27.79
N SER A 67 7.86 -5.49 -28.90
CA SER A 67 6.77 -4.83 -29.63
C SER A 67 5.44 -5.38 -29.15
N VAL A 68 4.48 -4.49 -28.89
CA VAL A 68 3.25 -4.88 -28.21
C VAL A 68 1.99 -4.21 -28.77
N GLN A 69 0.85 -4.86 -28.53
CA GLN A 69 -0.49 -4.30 -28.67
C GLN A 69 -1.23 -4.44 -27.33
N VAL A 70 -2.23 -3.62 -27.08
CA VAL A 70 -3.06 -3.68 -25.86
C VAL A 70 -4.48 -4.08 -26.24
N ALA A 71 -4.95 -5.20 -25.68
CA ALA A 71 -6.33 -5.65 -25.75
C ALA A 71 -7.10 -5.10 -24.52
N ASP A 72 -8.16 -4.33 -24.76
CA ASP A 72 -9.02 -3.76 -23.72
C ASP A 72 -10.39 -4.44 -23.77
N PHE A 73 -10.71 -5.21 -22.73
CA PHE A 73 -11.99 -5.87 -22.54
C PHE A 73 -12.74 -5.35 -21.31
N SER A 74 -12.42 -4.13 -20.87
CA SER A 74 -13.03 -3.47 -19.69
C SER A 74 -14.55 -3.31 -19.82
N ALA A 75 -15.10 -3.30 -21.02
CA ALA A 75 -16.54 -3.24 -21.24
C ALA A 75 -17.30 -4.52 -20.83
N TYR A 76 -16.61 -5.66 -20.73
CA TYR A 76 -17.23 -6.90 -20.26
C TYR A 76 -17.50 -6.81 -18.76
N ARG A 77 -18.76 -7.08 -18.35
CA ARG A 77 -19.23 -6.98 -16.96
C ARG A 77 -19.61 -8.33 -16.36
N GLY A 78 -19.46 -9.42 -17.12
CA GLY A 78 -19.71 -10.76 -16.60
C GLY A 78 -18.70 -11.14 -15.51
N SER A 79 -19.10 -12.11 -14.69
CA SER A 79 -18.27 -12.70 -13.62
C SER A 79 -18.16 -14.21 -13.79
N GLY A 80 -17.07 -14.77 -13.36
CA GLY A 80 -16.79 -16.20 -13.41
C GLY A 80 -15.31 -16.48 -13.20
N SER A 81 -14.93 -17.76 -13.27
CA SER A 81 -13.56 -18.22 -13.12
C SER A 81 -13.03 -18.88 -14.39
N GLY A 82 -11.70 -18.87 -14.56
CA GLY A 82 -11.03 -19.60 -15.61
C GLY A 82 -11.18 -18.99 -17.02
N TYR A 83 -11.45 -17.69 -17.13
CA TYR A 83 -11.42 -17.00 -18.42
C TYR A 83 -10.03 -17.03 -19.04
N VAL A 84 -9.97 -17.03 -20.36
CA VAL A 84 -8.73 -16.86 -21.12
C VAL A 84 -8.92 -15.84 -22.23
N LEU A 85 -7.87 -15.10 -22.55
CA LEU A 85 -7.84 -14.21 -23.72
C LEU A 85 -7.09 -14.87 -24.86
N ALA A 86 -7.77 -15.10 -25.98
CA ALA A 86 -7.19 -15.69 -27.19
C ALA A 86 -6.91 -14.57 -28.21
N VAL A 87 -5.68 -14.55 -28.76
CA VAL A 87 -5.22 -13.57 -29.76
C VAL A 87 -4.28 -14.27 -30.73
N ASP A 88 -4.58 -14.24 -32.03
CA ASP A 88 -3.71 -14.75 -33.10
C ASP A 88 -3.16 -16.18 -32.81
N GLY A 89 -4.05 -17.10 -32.43
CA GLY A 89 -3.71 -18.49 -32.12
C GLY A 89 -3.06 -18.70 -30.75
N SER A 90 -2.64 -17.65 -30.05
CA SER A 90 -2.12 -17.72 -28.69
C SER A 90 -3.21 -17.50 -27.65
N VAL A 91 -3.03 -18.08 -26.46
CA VAL A 91 -3.99 -17.99 -25.35
C VAL A 91 -3.24 -17.58 -24.09
N SER A 92 -3.84 -16.69 -23.29
CA SER A 92 -3.29 -16.29 -21.99
C SER A 92 -3.34 -17.46 -20.99
N THR A 93 -2.63 -17.30 -19.86
CA THR A 93 -2.98 -18.04 -18.64
C THR A 93 -4.43 -17.80 -18.25
N PRO A 94 -5.11 -18.77 -17.59
CA PRO A 94 -6.46 -18.56 -17.08
C PRO A 94 -6.47 -17.52 -15.95
N PHE A 95 -7.58 -16.78 -15.84
CA PHE A 95 -7.82 -15.78 -14.80
C PHE A 95 -9.29 -15.68 -14.42
N ASP A 96 -9.59 -15.09 -13.28
CA ASP A 96 -10.95 -14.89 -12.80
C ASP A 96 -11.46 -13.46 -13.07
N ILE A 97 -12.78 -13.29 -13.16
CA ILE A 97 -13.44 -11.98 -13.08
C ILE A 97 -14.46 -12.07 -11.95
N ARG A 98 -14.17 -11.45 -10.81
CA ARG A 98 -15.05 -11.51 -9.63
C ARG A 98 -14.83 -10.36 -8.66
N ALA A 99 -15.86 -9.99 -7.89
CA ALA A 99 -15.83 -8.84 -6.99
C ALA A 99 -14.93 -9.04 -5.76
N ASN A 100 -14.79 -10.29 -5.28
CA ASN A 100 -13.96 -10.64 -4.11
C ASN A 100 -12.57 -11.16 -4.49
N LEU A 101 -12.04 -10.68 -5.62
CA LEU A 101 -10.83 -11.19 -6.24
C LEU A 101 -9.60 -11.09 -5.32
N TYR A 102 -9.49 -9.99 -4.59
CA TYR A 102 -8.31 -9.64 -3.80
C TYR A 102 -8.47 -9.87 -2.29
N ASP A 103 -9.58 -10.47 -1.83
CA ASP A 103 -9.83 -10.71 -0.39
C ASP A 103 -8.72 -11.56 0.25
N SER A 104 -8.34 -12.66 -0.40
CA SER A 104 -7.24 -13.52 0.08
C SER A 104 -5.88 -12.82 -0.03
N LEU A 105 -5.64 -12.10 -1.13
CA LEU A 105 -4.38 -11.37 -1.32
C LEU A 105 -4.18 -10.33 -0.21
N ARG A 106 -5.23 -9.58 0.17
CA ARG A 106 -5.18 -8.64 1.30
C ARG A 106 -4.70 -9.31 2.58
N SER A 107 -5.28 -10.46 2.93
CA SER A 107 -4.92 -11.16 4.16
C SER A 107 -3.51 -11.77 4.10
N ASP A 108 -3.12 -12.35 2.96
CA ASP A 108 -1.83 -13.03 2.81
C ASP A 108 -0.67 -12.02 2.74
N THR A 109 -0.86 -10.86 2.11
CA THR A 109 0.16 -9.79 2.11
C THR A 109 0.41 -9.22 3.50
N MET A 110 -0.61 -9.13 4.34
CA MET A 110 -0.46 -8.73 5.75
C MET A 110 0.20 -9.84 6.58
N ALA A 111 -0.08 -11.11 6.30
CA ALA A 111 0.52 -12.25 7.00
C ALA A 111 2.06 -12.32 6.83
N PHE A 112 2.61 -11.73 5.75
CA PHE A 112 4.05 -11.59 5.53
C PHE A 112 4.76 -11.01 6.77
N PHE A 113 4.20 -9.98 7.41
CA PHE A 113 4.79 -9.30 8.56
C PHE A 113 4.84 -10.20 9.79
N TYR A 114 3.79 -10.99 10.06
CA TYR A 114 3.83 -11.97 11.15
C TYR A 114 4.95 -13.00 10.95
N HIS A 115 5.18 -13.46 9.71
CA HIS A 115 6.31 -14.36 9.42
C HIS A 115 7.68 -13.74 9.71
N GLN A 116 7.81 -12.41 9.57
CA GLN A 116 9.04 -11.66 9.82
C GLN A 116 9.23 -11.25 11.29
N ARG A 117 8.28 -11.49 12.18
CA ARG A 117 8.41 -11.11 13.59
C ARG A 117 9.62 -11.74 14.24
N SER A 118 10.49 -10.92 14.87
CA SER A 118 11.63 -11.32 15.71
C SER A 118 11.19 -11.49 17.17
N GLY A 119 11.84 -12.37 17.92
CA GLY A 119 11.69 -12.45 19.38
C GLY A 119 10.47 -13.22 19.88
N ILE A 120 9.67 -13.80 18.99
CA ILE A 120 8.57 -14.74 19.35
C ILE A 120 8.63 -15.98 18.48
N PRO A 121 8.01 -17.10 18.91
CA PRO A 121 7.79 -18.22 18.02
C PRO A 121 6.75 -17.83 16.94
N ILE A 122 6.94 -18.35 15.74
CA ILE A 122 5.92 -18.30 14.70
C ILE A 122 5.12 -19.60 14.79
N GLU A 123 3.83 -19.48 15.12
CA GLU A 123 3.00 -20.58 15.54
C GLU A 123 2.38 -21.37 14.37
N ALA A 124 2.50 -22.70 14.41
CA ALA A 124 1.92 -23.58 13.38
C ALA A 124 0.39 -23.43 13.26
N SER A 125 -0.30 -23.08 14.33
CA SER A 125 -1.75 -22.82 14.35
C SER A 125 -2.17 -21.62 13.48
N LEU A 126 -1.26 -20.66 13.30
CA LEU A 126 -1.51 -19.43 12.54
C LEU A 126 -1.00 -19.51 11.09
N VAL A 127 0.17 -20.13 10.89
CA VAL A 127 0.85 -20.12 9.58
C VAL A 127 0.99 -21.51 8.92
N GLY A 128 0.60 -22.55 9.62
CA GLY A 128 0.86 -23.94 9.19
C GLY A 128 2.23 -24.47 9.63
N PRO A 129 2.42 -25.79 9.67
CA PRO A 129 3.61 -26.41 10.24
C PRO A 129 4.90 -26.13 9.47
N ALA A 130 4.81 -25.88 8.15
CA ALA A 130 5.98 -25.63 7.31
C ALA A 130 6.68 -24.29 7.64
N TYR A 131 5.94 -23.30 8.10
CA TYR A 131 6.45 -21.97 8.42
C TYR A 131 6.69 -21.74 9.91
N ALA A 132 6.28 -22.70 10.75
CA ALA A 132 6.47 -22.60 12.19
C ALA A 132 7.95 -22.64 12.55
N ARG A 133 8.35 -21.81 13.49
CA ARG A 133 9.72 -21.75 13.99
C ARG A 133 9.77 -21.28 15.45
N PRO A 134 10.80 -21.68 16.22
CA PRO A 134 11.09 -21.10 17.52
C PRO A 134 11.35 -19.58 17.41
N ALA A 135 11.30 -18.91 18.56
CA ALA A 135 11.68 -17.50 18.65
C ALA A 135 13.17 -17.32 18.31
N GLY A 136 13.44 -16.45 17.34
CA GLY A 136 14.80 -16.04 17.01
C GLY A 136 15.30 -14.92 17.91
N HIS A 137 16.61 -14.87 18.14
CA HIS A 137 17.32 -13.77 18.82
C HIS A 137 16.86 -13.50 20.27
N LEU A 138 16.60 -14.57 21.03
CA LEU A 138 16.37 -14.48 22.49
C LEU A 138 17.58 -14.86 23.36
N GLY A 139 18.74 -15.09 22.76
CA GLY A 139 19.94 -15.48 23.49
C GLY A 139 19.96 -16.95 23.95
N VAL A 140 19.22 -17.81 23.28
CA VAL A 140 19.22 -19.26 23.46
C VAL A 140 20.22 -19.85 22.46
N ALA A 141 21.32 -20.41 22.95
CA ALA A 141 22.40 -20.93 22.10
C ALA A 141 21.87 -21.88 20.99
N PRO A 142 22.40 -21.80 19.76
CA PRO A 142 23.58 -21.01 19.33
C PRO A 142 23.26 -19.52 19.08
N ASN A 143 22.01 -19.12 19.21
CA ASN A 143 21.49 -17.81 18.84
C ASN A 143 21.95 -16.72 19.82
N GLN A 144 22.42 -15.59 19.30
CA GLN A 144 22.68 -14.38 20.08
C GLN A 144 21.39 -13.59 20.26
N GLY A 145 21.23 -12.92 21.41
CA GLY A 145 19.94 -12.31 21.76
C GLY A 145 19.87 -10.82 21.47
N ASP A 146 18.69 -10.38 21.04
CA ASP A 146 18.33 -8.95 20.96
C ASP A 146 17.88 -8.36 22.32
N THR A 147 17.96 -9.14 23.40
CA THR A 147 17.60 -8.71 24.76
C THR A 147 18.70 -7.93 25.48
N SER A 148 19.94 -8.02 25.01
CA SER A 148 21.12 -7.31 25.59
C SER A 148 22.19 -7.13 24.52
N VAL A 149 21.88 -6.37 23.47
CA VAL A 149 22.76 -6.17 22.31
C VAL A 149 23.82 -5.14 22.65
N PRO A 150 25.13 -5.45 22.47
CA PRO A 150 26.21 -4.48 22.57
C PRO A 150 26.17 -3.52 21.37
N CYS A 151 26.69 -2.33 21.56
CA CYS A 151 26.97 -1.45 20.43
C CYS A 151 28.17 -1.94 19.63
N GLN A 152 28.21 -1.66 18.35
CA GLN A 152 29.39 -1.69 17.52
C GLN A 152 30.53 -0.91 18.19
N ALA A 153 31.77 -1.34 18.01
CA ALA A 153 32.93 -0.74 18.64
C ALA A 153 32.95 0.80 18.50
N THR A 154 33.22 1.49 19.61
CA THR A 154 33.27 2.96 19.71
C THR A 154 31.92 3.69 19.65
N VAL A 155 30.81 3.01 19.43
CA VAL A 155 29.49 3.63 19.33
C VAL A 155 28.90 3.91 20.72
N CYS A 156 28.91 2.93 21.61
CA CYS A 156 28.49 3.09 23.01
C CYS A 156 29.22 2.09 23.93
N ASP A 157 29.07 2.26 25.26
CA ASP A 157 29.67 1.44 26.30
C ASP A 157 28.66 0.62 27.11
N TYR A 158 27.46 0.42 26.57
CA TYR A 158 26.37 -0.29 27.23
C TYR A 158 25.64 -1.22 26.24
N THR A 159 24.77 -2.06 26.77
CA THR A 159 23.89 -2.92 25.96
C THR A 159 22.45 -2.41 25.96
N ARG A 160 21.69 -2.85 24.98
CA ARG A 160 20.26 -2.50 24.86
C ARG A 160 19.39 -3.74 24.66
N ASP A 161 18.20 -3.70 25.24
CA ASP A 161 17.10 -4.59 24.87
C ASP A 161 16.36 -3.99 23.67
N VAL A 162 16.55 -4.61 22.51
CA VAL A 162 15.94 -4.23 21.24
C VAL A 162 15.21 -5.42 20.59
N ARG A 163 14.64 -6.29 21.46
CA ARG A 163 13.82 -7.41 21.01
C ARG A 163 12.54 -6.94 20.30
N GLY A 164 11.91 -7.84 19.56
CA GLY A 164 10.70 -7.55 18.78
C GLY A 164 11.03 -6.93 17.44
N GLY A 165 10.02 -6.38 16.78
CA GLY A 165 10.11 -5.86 15.43
C GLY A 165 10.17 -6.95 14.36
N TRP A 166 10.28 -6.53 13.10
CA TRP A 166 10.38 -7.42 11.95
C TRP A 166 11.82 -7.54 11.46
N TYR A 167 12.21 -8.75 11.05
CA TYR A 167 13.36 -8.89 10.16
C TYR A 167 13.04 -8.17 8.85
N ASP A 168 14.02 -7.46 8.33
CA ASP A 168 13.81 -6.53 7.22
C ASP A 168 13.56 -7.24 5.89
N ALA A 169 14.43 -8.16 5.53
CA ALA A 169 14.51 -8.73 4.20
C ALA A 169 14.75 -10.26 4.25
N GLY A 170 15.55 -10.77 3.34
CA GLY A 170 16.01 -12.16 3.35
C GLY A 170 17.03 -12.46 4.46
N ASP A 171 17.62 -11.44 5.05
CA ASP A 171 18.51 -11.49 6.21
C ASP A 171 17.74 -11.33 7.53
N GLN A 172 18.49 -11.26 8.65
CA GLN A 172 17.91 -11.15 9.99
C GLN A 172 18.23 -9.80 10.64
N GLY A 173 18.59 -8.81 9.82
CA GLY A 173 18.75 -7.43 10.24
C GLY A 173 17.40 -6.75 10.50
N LYS A 174 17.43 -5.71 11.36
CA LYS A 174 16.28 -4.85 11.65
C LYS A 174 16.72 -3.40 11.55
N TYR A 175 16.03 -2.63 10.69
CA TYR A 175 16.43 -1.29 10.28
C TYR A 175 15.32 -0.29 10.56
N VAL A 176 15.65 0.79 11.27
CA VAL A 176 14.63 1.76 11.72
C VAL A 176 14.03 2.54 10.54
N VAL A 177 14.81 2.84 9.50
CA VAL A 177 14.30 3.57 8.34
C VAL A 177 13.28 2.74 7.54
N ASN A 178 13.55 1.45 7.31
CA ASN A 178 12.59 0.56 6.64
C ASN A 178 11.39 0.20 7.54
N GLY A 179 11.64 -0.08 8.82
CA GLY A 179 10.60 -0.34 9.80
C GLY A 179 9.66 0.84 9.96
N GLY A 180 10.20 2.06 10.02
CA GLY A 180 9.42 3.29 10.12
C GLY A 180 8.52 3.53 8.90
N LEU A 181 9.07 3.40 7.69
CA LEU A 181 8.29 3.50 6.44
C LEU A 181 7.19 2.43 6.37
N SER A 182 7.54 1.16 6.65
CA SER A 182 6.59 0.05 6.56
C SER A 182 5.45 0.19 7.57
N THR A 183 5.78 0.59 8.79
CA THR A 183 4.80 0.90 9.84
C THR A 183 3.87 2.03 9.41
N TRP A 184 4.45 3.13 8.87
CA TRP A 184 3.65 4.25 8.39
C TRP A 184 2.67 3.81 7.30
N LEU A 185 3.11 3.01 6.33
CA LEU A 185 2.26 2.49 5.25
C LEU A 185 1.11 1.64 5.80
N MET A 186 1.40 0.76 6.75
CA MET A 186 0.40 -0.12 7.36
C MET A 186 -0.65 0.69 8.13
N VAL A 187 -0.21 1.63 8.98
CA VAL A 187 -1.11 2.50 9.75
C VAL A 187 -1.87 3.46 8.83
N ASN A 188 -1.24 3.97 7.76
CA ASN A 188 -1.90 4.81 6.75
C ASN A 188 -2.98 4.04 5.99
N SER A 189 -2.76 2.76 5.64
CA SER A 189 -3.77 1.92 5.02
C SER A 189 -5.05 1.85 5.87
N PHE A 190 -4.89 1.62 7.19
CA PHE A 190 -6.02 1.59 8.12
C PHE A 190 -6.67 2.97 8.28
N GLU A 191 -5.87 4.04 8.49
CA GLU A 191 -6.37 5.41 8.66
C GLU A 191 -7.16 5.88 7.43
N ARG A 192 -6.68 5.54 6.23
CA ARG A 192 -7.36 5.79 4.97
C ARG A 192 -8.66 5.01 4.87
N ALA A 193 -8.62 3.68 5.09
CA ALA A 193 -9.79 2.82 5.02
C ALA A 193 -10.88 3.30 5.99
N LYS A 194 -10.50 3.74 7.20
CA LYS A 194 -11.41 4.31 8.19
C LYS A 194 -12.07 5.59 7.70
N ARG A 195 -11.32 6.50 7.07
CA ARG A 195 -11.90 7.71 6.45
C ARG A 195 -12.87 7.37 5.32
N ALA A 196 -12.59 6.32 4.57
CA ALA A 196 -13.43 5.83 3.47
C ALA A 196 -14.61 4.96 3.94
N GLY A 197 -14.72 4.64 5.24
CA GLY A 197 -15.72 3.70 5.77
C GLY A 197 -15.54 2.26 5.32
N ALA A 198 -14.30 1.87 5.00
CA ALA A 198 -13.92 0.55 4.50
C ALA A 198 -13.00 -0.23 5.46
N ASP A 199 -12.92 0.20 6.72
CA ASP A 199 -12.01 -0.33 7.74
C ASP A 199 -12.46 -1.67 8.36
N ALA A 200 -13.70 -2.11 8.13
CA ALA A 200 -14.22 -3.36 8.69
C ALA A 200 -13.37 -4.58 8.33
N GLU A 201 -12.85 -4.60 7.11
CA GLU A 201 -12.03 -5.69 6.58
C GLU A 201 -10.55 -5.64 7.05
N LEU A 202 -10.17 -4.59 7.78
CA LEU A 202 -8.87 -4.40 8.42
C LEU A 202 -9.00 -4.35 9.96
N GLY A 203 -10.19 -4.67 10.48
CA GLY A 203 -10.53 -4.62 11.90
C GLY A 203 -9.95 -5.77 12.71
N ASP A 204 -10.44 -5.91 13.94
CA ASP A 204 -10.09 -7.01 14.84
C ASP A 204 -10.59 -8.36 14.29
N SER A 205 -9.84 -9.41 14.49
CA SER A 205 -10.10 -10.79 14.05
C SER A 205 -10.07 -11.00 12.52
N THR A 206 -9.45 -10.09 11.76
CA THR A 206 -9.32 -10.20 10.29
C THR A 206 -8.03 -10.87 9.84
N LEU A 207 -6.99 -10.91 10.66
CA LEU A 207 -5.71 -11.57 10.40
C LEU A 207 -5.49 -12.81 11.28
N ARG A 208 -4.48 -13.60 10.93
CA ARG A 208 -4.04 -14.77 11.70
C ARG A 208 -2.80 -14.41 12.51
N ILE A 209 -3.01 -13.64 13.57
CA ILE A 209 -1.97 -13.21 14.49
C ILE A 209 -2.36 -13.56 15.93
N PRO A 210 -1.41 -13.62 16.88
CA PRO A 210 -1.71 -13.98 18.28
C PRO A 210 -2.68 -13.03 18.98
N GLU A 211 -2.67 -11.74 18.61
CA GLU A 211 -3.41 -10.66 19.23
C GLU A 211 -4.90 -10.62 18.84
N ARG A 212 -5.30 -11.33 17.78
CA ARG A 212 -6.68 -11.31 17.28
C ARG A 212 -7.74 -11.50 18.38
N GLY A 213 -8.79 -10.72 18.34
CA GLY A 213 -9.90 -10.80 19.31
C GLY A 213 -9.66 -9.98 20.57
N ASN A 214 -8.71 -9.04 20.57
CA ASN A 214 -8.39 -8.18 21.71
C ASN A 214 -9.14 -6.83 21.70
N GLY A 215 -9.90 -6.53 20.64
CA GLY A 215 -10.64 -5.27 20.46
C GLY A 215 -9.84 -4.17 19.74
N ILE A 216 -8.59 -4.44 19.38
CA ILE A 216 -7.76 -3.58 18.52
C ILE A 216 -7.80 -4.15 17.09
N PRO A 217 -7.88 -3.32 16.04
CA PRO A 217 -7.72 -3.82 14.67
C PRO A 217 -6.41 -4.57 14.46
N ASP A 218 -6.46 -5.79 13.91
CA ASP A 218 -5.31 -6.67 13.77
C ASP A 218 -4.14 -6.02 12.97
N ILE A 219 -4.46 -5.16 12.00
CA ILE A 219 -3.43 -4.41 11.26
C ILE A 219 -2.68 -3.43 12.17
N LEU A 220 -3.33 -2.89 13.18
CA LEU A 220 -2.70 -2.03 14.18
C LEU A 220 -1.90 -2.84 15.18
N ASP A 221 -2.35 -4.03 15.60
CA ASP A 221 -1.56 -4.94 16.43
C ASP A 221 -0.25 -5.34 15.73
N GLU A 222 -0.31 -5.63 14.43
CA GLU A 222 0.89 -5.93 13.64
C GLU A 222 1.83 -4.71 13.57
N ALA A 223 1.30 -3.50 13.34
CA ALA A 223 2.07 -2.27 13.36
C ALA A 223 2.67 -1.96 14.75
N GLN A 224 1.94 -2.29 15.83
CA GLN A 224 2.43 -2.12 17.20
C GLN A 224 3.67 -2.97 17.47
N TRP A 225 3.74 -4.17 16.90
CA TRP A 225 4.91 -5.05 17.05
C TRP A 225 6.20 -4.36 16.59
N GLU A 226 6.17 -3.68 15.48
CA GLU A 226 7.30 -2.90 14.98
C GLU A 226 7.53 -1.62 15.78
N LEU A 227 6.46 -0.88 16.10
CA LEU A 227 6.56 0.37 16.87
C LEU A 227 7.19 0.18 18.24
N ASP A 228 6.88 -0.90 18.93
CA ASP A 228 7.53 -1.24 20.21
C ASP A 228 9.03 -1.46 20.03
N PHE A 229 9.46 -2.08 18.94
CA PHE A 229 10.89 -2.20 18.59
C PHE A 229 11.49 -0.83 18.25
N LEU A 230 10.86 -0.04 17.38
CA LEU A 230 11.36 1.29 17.02
C LEU A 230 11.57 2.17 18.28
N MET A 231 10.64 2.14 19.24
CA MET A 231 10.79 2.86 20.51
C MET A 231 11.90 2.30 21.39
N ARG A 232 12.19 0.98 21.34
CA ARG A 232 13.34 0.37 22.05
C ARG A 232 14.67 0.80 21.46
N MET A 233 14.72 1.12 20.18
CA MET A 233 15.90 1.64 19.49
C MET A 233 16.23 3.08 19.91
N GLN A 234 15.38 3.76 20.67
CA GLN A 234 15.66 5.10 21.15
C GLN A 234 16.75 5.09 22.24
N VAL A 235 17.77 5.92 22.08
CA VAL A 235 18.87 6.08 23.05
C VAL A 235 18.31 6.58 24.38
N PRO A 236 18.65 5.91 25.51
CA PRO A 236 18.09 6.25 26.82
C PRO A 236 18.59 7.58 27.36
N GLU A 237 17.83 8.15 28.28
CA GLU A 237 18.20 9.35 29.01
C GLU A 237 19.56 9.21 29.72
N GLY A 238 20.32 10.30 29.78
CA GLY A 238 21.62 10.34 30.42
C GLY A 238 22.77 9.71 29.63
N LYS A 239 22.52 9.23 28.42
CA LYS A 239 23.53 8.73 27.49
C LYS A 239 23.81 9.76 26.37
N PRO A 240 25.02 9.72 25.76
CA PRO A 240 25.29 10.52 24.58
C PRO A 240 24.22 10.26 23.50
N TYR A 241 23.74 11.32 22.84
CA TYR A 241 22.67 11.28 21.86
C TYR A 241 21.30 10.84 22.42
N ALA A 242 21.02 11.03 23.72
CA ALA A 242 19.74 10.70 24.34
C ALA A 242 18.55 11.19 23.50
N GLY A 243 17.58 10.28 23.26
CA GLY A 243 16.42 10.55 22.43
C GLY A 243 16.60 10.29 20.93
N MET A 244 17.84 10.22 20.40
CA MET A 244 18.08 9.72 19.04
C MET A 244 17.72 8.23 18.93
N ALA A 245 17.50 7.72 17.72
CA ALA A 245 17.33 6.31 17.47
C ALA A 245 18.60 5.69 16.87
N PHE A 246 19.01 4.52 17.38
CA PHE A 246 20.00 3.68 16.71
C PHE A 246 19.50 3.35 15.30
N HIS A 247 20.42 3.36 14.33
CA HIS A 247 20.03 3.20 12.92
C HIS A 247 19.50 1.80 12.62
N LYS A 248 20.16 0.79 13.18
CA LYS A 248 19.86 -0.62 12.93
C LYS A 248 20.47 -1.52 14.01
N VAL A 249 19.99 -2.77 14.05
CA VAL A 249 20.61 -3.90 14.74
C VAL A 249 20.68 -5.07 13.77
N HIS A 250 21.85 -5.65 13.60
CA HIS A 250 22.05 -6.82 12.74
C HIS A 250 23.29 -7.62 13.15
N ASP A 251 23.63 -8.62 12.38
CA ASP A 251 24.77 -9.51 12.58
C ASP A 251 26.09 -8.78 12.33
N ALA A 252 27.12 -9.11 13.11
CA ALA A 252 28.47 -8.57 12.92
C ALA A 252 29.10 -9.03 11.58
N ALA A 253 28.58 -10.10 10.98
CA ALA A 253 28.99 -10.60 9.67
C ALA A 253 27.81 -11.26 8.95
N TRP A 254 27.82 -11.21 7.61
CA TRP A 254 26.81 -11.89 6.79
C TRP A 254 26.75 -13.38 7.06
N THR A 255 25.53 -13.89 7.28
CA THR A 255 25.25 -15.32 7.41
C THR A 255 24.97 -15.97 6.05
N GLY A 256 25.25 -17.28 5.97
CA GLY A 256 24.91 -18.07 4.77
C GLY A 256 23.42 -18.43 4.69
N MET A 257 23.06 -19.13 3.63
CA MET A 257 21.75 -19.74 3.40
C MET A 257 21.90 -21.25 3.18
N PRO A 258 20.95 -22.07 3.66
CA PRO A 258 19.79 -21.71 4.48
C PRO A 258 20.16 -21.47 5.95
N LEU A 259 19.36 -20.64 6.65
CA LEU A 259 19.53 -20.39 8.08
C LEU A 259 18.21 -19.94 8.72
N ARG A 260 17.73 -20.69 9.70
CA ARG A 260 16.55 -20.28 10.48
C ARG A 260 16.95 -19.28 11.58
N PRO A 261 16.11 -18.26 11.89
CA PRO A 261 16.49 -17.19 12.83
C PRO A 261 16.93 -17.64 14.23
N ASP A 262 16.36 -18.75 14.75
CA ASP A 262 16.74 -19.32 16.04
C ASP A 262 18.09 -20.08 16.02
N GLN A 263 18.65 -20.30 14.85
CA GLN A 263 19.91 -21.02 14.63
C GLN A 263 21.08 -20.11 14.25
N ASP A 264 20.84 -18.81 14.14
CA ASP A 264 21.88 -17.84 13.82
C ASP A 264 22.92 -17.73 14.95
N PRO A 265 24.20 -18.04 14.68
CA PRO A 265 25.24 -17.98 15.68
C PRO A 265 25.99 -16.65 15.74
N GLN A 266 25.67 -15.71 14.84
CA GLN A 266 26.40 -14.44 14.74
C GLN A 266 26.16 -13.54 15.93
N LEU A 267 27.19 -12.74 16.28
CA LEU A 267 27.05 -11.68 17.25
C LEU A 267 26.13 -10.59 16.70
N ARG A 268 25.19 -10.15 17.52
CA ARG A 268 24.32 -9.02 17.21
C ARG A 268 24.97 -7.71 17.67
N GLU A 269 24.91 -6.68 16.84
CA GLU A 269 25.47 -5.36 17.13
C GLU A 269 24.46 -4.24 16.86
N LEU A 270 24.42 -3.25 17.76
CA LEU A 270 23.74 -1.98 17.55
C LEU A 270 24.67 -1.02 16.82
N HIS A 271 24.18 -0.45 15.77
CA HIS A 271 24.89 0.55 14.97
C HIS A 271 24.58 1.97 15.45
N ARG A 272 25.45 2.92 15.10
CA ARG A 272 25.33 4.32 15.55
C ARG A 272 23.92 4.87 15.40
N PRO A 273 23.50 5.80 16.29
CA PRO A 273 22.29 6.58 16.03
C PRO A 273 22.42 7.39 14.74
N SER A 274 21.28 7.61 14.04
CA SER A 274 21.26 8.49 12.87
C SER A 274 20.07 9.45 12.90
N THR A 275 20.23 10.57 12.21
CA THR A 275 19.15 11.57 12.07
C THR A 275 17.97 10.97 11.29
N ALA A 276 18.23 10.22 10.21
CA ALA A 276 17.19 9.56 9.41
C ALA A 276 16.36 8.58 10.28
N ALA A 277 17.01 7.65 10.99
CA ALA A 277 16.30 6.70 11.86
C ALA A 277 15.51 7.41 12.97
N THR A 278 16.08 8.48 13.53
CA THR A 278 15.42 9.26 14.59
C THR A 278 14.13 9.94 14.07
N LEU A 279 14.18 10.51 12.88
CA LEU A 279 13.01 11.16 12.27
C LEU A 279 11.98 10.16 11.76
N ASN A 280 12.40 8.98 11.30
CA ASN A 280 11.51 7.87 11.01
C ASN A 280 10.72 7.44 12.26
N LEU A 281 11.41 7.26 13.41
CA LEU A 281 10.75 7.02 14.69
C LEU A 281 9.79 8.16 15.06
N ALA A 282 10.21 9.42 14.88
CA ALA A 282 9.36 10.58 15.21
C ALA A 282 8.07 10.59 14.38
N ALA A 283 8.17 10.34 13.08
CA ALA A 283 7.04 10.33 12.17
C ALA A 283 6.07 9.17 12.46
N SER A 284 6.58 7.93 12.47
CA SER A 284 5.76 6.73 12.66
C SER A 284 5.09 6.70 14.03
N ALA A 285 5.80 7.13 15.08
CA ALA A 285 5.23 7.21 16.42
C ALA A 285 4.21 8.36 16.55
N ALA A 286 4.37 9.49 15.84
CA ALA A 286 3.37 10.56 15.83
C ALA A 286 2.08 10.12 15.12
N GLN A 287 2.17 9.45 13.97
CA GLN A 287 1.02 8.86 13.28
C GLN A 287 0.32 7.84 14.17
N CYS A 288 1.08 6.94 14.78
CA CYS A 288 0.58 5.94 15.71
C CYS A 288 -0.20 6.58 16.87
N ALA A 289 0.34 7.63 17.50
CA ALA A 289 -0.33 8.32 18.60
C ALA A 289 -1.72 8.84 18.20
N ARG A 290 -1.90 9.28 16.97
CA ARG A 290 -3.19 9.70 16.43
C ARG A 290 -4.15 8.53 16.20
N VAL A 291 -3.66 7.49 15.53
CA VAL A 291 -4.51 6.40 15.04
C VAL A 291 -4.90 5.41 16.16
N PHE A 292 -3.99 5.13 17.09
CA PHE A 292 -4.25 4.24 18.23
C PHE A 292 -5.09 4.88 19.34
N ARG A 293 -5.20 6.20 19.40
CA ARG A 293 -5.89 6.91 20.49
C ARG A 293 -7.28 6.34 20.85
N PRO A 294 -8.13 5.94 19.89
CA PRO A 294 -9.42 5.35 20.19
C PRO A 294 -9.36 3.91 20.73
N TYR A 295 -8.25 3.19 20.54
CA TYR A 295 -8.11 1.77 20.87
C TYR A 295 -7.25 1.54 22.10
N ASP A 296 -6.08 2.16 22.19
CA ASP A 296 -5.15 2.13 23.32
C ASP A 296 -4.56 3.53 23.58
N ALA A 297 -5.18 4.27 24.47
CA ALA A 297 -4.74 5.62 24.82
C ALA A 297 -3.37 5.63 25.51
N ALA A 298 -3.03 4.60 26.29
CA ALA A 298 -1.75 4.51 26.99
C ALA A 298 -0.60 4.24 25.99
N PHE A 299 -0.82 3.38 25.00
CA PHE A 299 0.13 3.16 23.92
C PHE A 299 0.30 4.43 23.07
N ALA A 300 -0.80 5.10 22.72
CA ALA A 300 -0.78 6.36 22.01
C ALA A 300 0.03 7.46 22.73
N ASP A 301 -0.05 7.53 24.05
CA ASP A 301 0.74 8.47 24.88
C ASP A 301 2.23 8.12 24.86
N ARG A 302 2.59 6.83 24.92
CA ARG A 302 3.98 6.39 24.78
C ARG A 302 4.55 6.76 23.41
N CYS A 303 3.78 6.52 22.35
CA CYS A 303 4.15 6.88 20.96
C CYS A 303 4.39 8.39 20.85
N LEU A 304 3.47 9.23 21.30
CA LEU A 304 3.63 10.69 21.23
C LEU A 304 4.84 11.18 22.03
N SER A 305 5.07 10.62 23.21
CA SER A 305 6.24 10.94 24.04
C SER A 305 7.54 10.57 23.32
N ALA A 306 7.63 9.39 22.70
CA ALA A 306 8.78 8.96 21.93
C ALA A 306 9.02 9.86 20.70
N ALA A 307 7.96 10.19 19.97
CA ALA A 307 8.00 11.07 18.81
C ALA A 307 8.57 12.46 19.15
N ARG A 308 8.10 13.07 20.23
CA ARG A 308 8.58 14.38 20.69
C ARG A 308 10.04 14.36 21.11
N ARG A 309 10.46 13.33 21.84
CA ARG A 309 11.88 13.16 22.21
C ARG A 309 12.76 12.97 20.98
N ALA A 310 12.32 12.14 20.04
CA ALA A 310 13.04 11.90 18.80
C ALA A 310 13.18 13.19 17.97
N TRP A 311 12.09 13.96 17.81
CA TRP A 311 12.12 15.26 17.13
C TRP A 311 13.13 16.21 17.77
N THR A 312 13.10 16.40 19.09
CA THR A 312 14.02 17.28 19.81
C THR A 312 15.47 16.82 19.66
N ALA A 313 15.72 15.51 19.74
CA ALA A 313 17.06 14.92 19.59
C ALA A 313 17.58 15.10 18.15
N ALA A 314 16.74 14.92 17.13
CA ALA A 314 17.11 15.13 15.74
C ALA A 314 17.45 16.62 15.46
N GLN A 315 16.68 17.55 16.03
CA GLN A 315 17.00 18.98 15.93
C GLN A 315 18.36 19.34 16.56
N ALA A 316 18.72 18.68 17.65
CA ALA A 316 20.04 18.84 18.29
C ALA A 316 21.18 18.17 17.51
N ASN A 317 20.87 17.19 16.68
CA ASN A 317 21.82 16.38 15.88
C ASN A 317 21.34 16.27 14.43
N PRO A 318 21.26 17.39 13.67
CA PRO A 318 20.54 17.41 12.38
C PRO A 318 21.30 16.73 11.23
N ALA A 319 22.55 16.32 11.42
CA ALA A 319 23.42 15.78 10.38
C ALA A 319 24.26 14.58 10.89
N LEU A 320 23.68 13.74 11.75
CA LEU A 320 24.31 12.49 12.19
C LEU A 320 23.90 11.38 11.22
N TYR A 321 24.71 11.19 10.16
CA TYR A 321 24.41 10.25 9.09
C TYR A 321 24.91 8.84 9.37
N ALA A 322 24.15 7.83 8.90
CA ALA A 322 24.65 6.46 8.79
C ALA A 322 25.65 6.40 7.62
N PRO A 323 26.83 5.79 7.79
CA PRO A 323 27.83 5.75 6.72
C PRO A 323 27.57 4.61 5.73
N ALA A 324 27.78 4.88 4.43
CA ALA A 324 27.68 3.87 3.37
C ALA A 324 28.64 2.67 3.58
N SER A 325 29.74 2.88 4.31
CA SER A 325 30.70 1.82 4.64
C SER A 325 30.21 0.84 5.71
N ASP A 326 29.07 1.12 6.36
CA ASP A 326 28.50 0.28 7.40
C ASP A 326 27.54 -0.76 6.80
N SER A 327 28.08 -1.64 5.95
CA SER A 327 27.35 -2.66 5.19
C SER A 327 27.82 -4.10 5.45
N THR A 328 28.57 -4.33 6.54
CA THR A 328 29.03 -5.67 6.92
C THR A 328 28.00 -6.33 7.83
N GLY A 329 27.48 -7.49 7.42
CA GLY A 329 26.47 -8.24 8.17
C GLY A 329 25.04 -7.71 8.02
N GLY A 330 24.84 -6.58 7.34
CA GLY A 330 23.55 -5.98 7.05
C GLY A 330 23.67 -4.82 6.05
N GLY A 331 22.56 -4.38 5.48
CA GLY A 331 22.49 -3.24 4.57
C GLY A 331 22.92 -1.93 5.23
N ALA A 332 23.52 -1.00 4.49
CA ALA A 332 23.93 0.30 5.04
C ALA A 332 22.71 1.19 5.31
N TYR A 333 21.80 1.26 4.38
CA TYR A 333 20.65 2.19 4.37
C TYR A 333 21.06 3.62 4.68
N ASP A 334 22.22 4.03 4.11
CA ASP A 334 22.83 5.33 4.30
C ASP A 334 22.06 6.43 3.58
N ASN A 335 21.88 7.53 4.27
CA ASN A 335 21.26 8.74 3.71
C ASN A 335 21.94 9.98 4.27
N THR A 336 22.35 10.89 3.39
CA THR A 336 22.92 12.20 3.74
C THR A 336 21.95 13.35 3.46
N GLN A 337 20.80 13.07 2.87
CA GLN A 337 19.69 13.99 2.65
C GLN A 337 18.59 13.67 3.65
N VAL A 338 18.56 14.40 4.76
CA VAL A 338 17.58 14.13 5.84
C VAL A 338 16.56 15.28 6.01
N SER A 339 16.54 16.22 5.10
CA SER A 339 15.60 17.35 5.14
C SER A 339 14.17 16.94 4.83
N ASP A 340 13.98 15.89 4.08
CA ASP A 340 12.70 15.28 3.74
C ASP A 340 12.14 14.48 4.92
N GLU A 341 12.98 13.77 5.69
CA GLU A 341 12.56 13.13 6.95
C GLU A 341 12.14 14.19 7.98
N PHE A 342 12.83 15.33 8.06
CA PHE A 342 12.38 16.46 8.90
C PHE A 342 11.01 16.95 8.48
N TYR A 343 10.75 17.06 7.18
CA TYR A 343 9.45 17.47 6.67
C TYR A 343 8.35 16.45 7.00
N TRP A 344 8.62 15.18 6.78
CA TRP A 344 7.68 14.11 7.11
C TRP A 344 7.37 14.05 8.61
N ALA A 345 8.39 14.03 9.48
CA ALA A 345 8.20 14.01 10.93
C ALA A 345 7.43 15.24 11.44
N ALA A 346 7.75 16.44 10.91
CA ALA A 346 7.00 17.65 11.24
C ALA A 346 5.54 17.58 10.80
N ALA A 347 5.27 17.03 9.61
CA ALA A 347 3.91 16.85 9.08
C ALA A 347 3.08 15.90 9.97
N GLU A 348 3.64 14.77 10.38
CA GLU A 348 2.97 13.82 11.26
C GLU A 348 2.73 14.39 12.67
N LEU A 349 3.74 15.05 13.26
CA LEU A 349 3.60 15.70 14.55
C LEU A 349 2.56 16.82 14.49
N TYR A 350 2.53 17.61 13.41
CA TYR A 350 1.53 18.66 13.23
C TYR A 350 0.13 18.08 13.06
N ALA A 351 -0.06 17.10 12.19
CA ALA A 351 -1.35 16.45 11.98
C ALA A 351 -1.89 15.77 13.26
N THR A 352 -0.99 15.35 14.15
CA THR A 352 -1.35 14.70 15.42
C THR A 352 -1.66 15.67 16.55
N THR A 353 -0.87 16.76 16.67
CA THR A 353 -0.93 17.65 17.84
C THR A 353 -1.59 19.00 17.57
N GLY A 354 -1.57 19.47 16.32
CA GLY A 354 -1.99 20.81 15.95
C GLY A 354 -1.04 21.94 16.42
N GLU A 355 0.11 21.60 17.01
CA GLU A 355 1.02 22.58 17.61
C GLU A 355 1.71 23.47 16.57
N SER A 356 1.76 24.77 16.82
CA SER A 356 2.29 25.76 15.87
C SER A 356 3.77 25.56 15.53
N GLY A 357 4.57 25.07 16.47
CA GLY A 357 6.00 24.80 16.23
C GLY A 357 6.24 23.76 15.12
N TYR A 358 5.42 22.72 15.06
CA TYR A 358 5.49 21.73 13.98
C TYR A 358 4.92 22.26 12.67
N ARG A 359 3.82 23.06 12.73
CA ARG A 359 3.31 23.76 11.55
C ARG A 359 4.39 24.65 10.93
N ASP A 360 5.08 25.45 11.76
CA ASP A 360 6.11 26.37 11.30
C ASP A 360 7.30 25.60 10.69
N ALA A 361 7.66 24.43 11.25
CA ALA A 361 8.65 23.53 10.66
C ALA A 361 8.20 22.98 9.28
N VAL A 362 6.92 22.60 9.14
CA VAL A 362 6.33 22.19 7.86
C VAL A 362 6.41 23.32 6.84
N THR A 363 5.88 24.50 7.18
CA THR A 363 5.71 25.61 6.22
C THR A 363 7.02 26.27 5.84
N SER A 364 8.05 26.23 6.70
CA SER A 364 9.40 26.73 6.41
C SER A 364 10.28 25.73 5.65
N SER A 365 9.88 24.46 5.56
CA SER A 365 10.62 23.44 4.83
C SER A 365 10.61 23.72 3.32
N PRO A 366 11.73 23.58 2.61
CA PRO A 366 11.75 23.65 1.15
C PRO A 366 10.83 22.61 0.49
N TRP A 367 10.63 21.47 1.15
CA TRP A 367 9.74 20.41 0.68
C TRP A 367 8.27 20.80 0.68
N HIS A 368 7.86 21.80 1.48
CA HIS A 368 6.45 22.25 1.54
C HIS A 368 5.94 22.83 0.22
N THR A 369 6.83 23.44 -0.56
CA THR A 369 6.50 24.03 -1.87
C THR A 369 7.19 23.34 -3.05
N SER A 370 8.06 22.36 -2.79
CA SER A 370 8.79 21.64 -3.84
C SER A 370 7.86 20.88 -4.77
N SER A 371 8.11 20.96 -6.07
CA SER A 371 7.45 20.14 -7.10
C SER A 371 7.98 18.71 -7.14
N THR A 372 9.11 18.42 -6.48
CA THR A 372 9.76 17.11 -6.46
C THR A 372 9.50 16.32 -5.19
N ALA A 373 8.66 16.82 -4.27
CA ALA A 373 8.28 16.09 -3.06
C ALA A 373 7.52 14.78 -3.34
N LEU A 374 6.96 14.63 -4.54
CA LEU A 374 6.41 13.41 -5.11
C LEU A 374 7.19 13.17 -6.39
N SER A 375 8.17 12.28 -6.34
CA SER A 375 9.11 12.06 -7.41
C SER A 375 8.52 11.24 -8.56
N ALA A 376 9.24 11.19 -9.67
CA ALA A 376 8.90 10.32 -10.79
C ALA A 376 9.16 8.82 -10.49
N TYR A 377 9.91 8.54 -9.44
CA TYR A 377 10.28 7.20 -9.00
C TYR A 377 9.56 6.77 -7.71
N GLY A 378 8.46 7.46 -7.35
CA GLY A 378 7.72 7.17 -6.13
C GLY A 378 8.37 7.79 -4.88
N PHE A 379 8.32 7.04 -3.80
CA PHE A 379 8.93 7.36 -2.52
C PHE A 379 9.47 6.08 -1.87
N GLY A 380 10.43 6.21 -0.97
CA GLY A 380 11.06 5.06 -0.33
C GLY A 380 11.73 5.48 0.98
N TRP A 381 12.59 4.61 1.50
CA TRP A 381 13.32 4.87 2.75
C TRP A 381 14.29 6.06 2.65
N ALA A 382 14.72 6.42 1.46
CA ALA A 382 15.65 7.54 1.20
C ALA A 382 14.95 8.80 0.66
N ASP A 383 13.66 8.72 0.34
CA ASP A 383 12.85 9.82 -0.25
C ASP A 383 11.49 9.89 0.46
N THR A 384 11.45 10.51 1.63
CA THR A 384 10.30 10.47 2.54
C THR A 384 9.38 11.70 2.47
N ALA A 385 9.73 12.75 1.72
CA ALA A 385 8.93 13.98 1.63
C ALA A 385 7.49 13.72 1.18
N ALA A 386 7.28 12.72 0.30
CA ALA A 386 5.97 12.32 -0.18
C ALA A 386 5.04 11.88 0.96
N LEU A 387 5.55 11.18 1.97
CA LEU A 387 4.77 10.70 3.11
C LEU A 387 4.15 11.86 3.89
N GLY A 388 4.95 12.88 4.21
CA GLY A 388 4.46 14.11 4.82
C GLY A 388 3.42 14.83 3.95
N ARG A 389 3.63 14.81 2.62
CA ARG A 389 2.71 15.41 1.66
C ARG A 389 1.37 14.70 1.62
N LEU A 390 1.37 13.35 1.59
CA LEU A 390 0.18 12.51 1.61
C LEU A 390 -0.60 12.68 2.91
N THR A 391 0.09 12.72 4.06
CA THR A 391 -0.52 12.99 5.36
C THR A 391 -1.23 14.34 5.38
N LEU A 392 -0.54 15.43 5.00
CA LEU A 392 -1.13 16.77 5.00
C LEU A 392 -2.28 16.93 3.99
N ALA A 393 -2.26 16.19 2.88
CA ALA A 393 -3.34 16.21 1.90
C ALA A 393 -4.63 15.54 2.38
N THR A 394 -4.51 14.49 3.22
CA THR A 394 -5.62 13.58 3.53
C THR A 394 -6.10 13.64 4.99
N VAL A 395 -5.19 13.85 5.94
CA VAL A 395 -5.53 13.95 7.37
C VAL A 395 -6.02 15.37 7.68
N PRO A 396 -7.15 15.55 8.39
CA PRO A 396 -7.61 16.86 8.82
C PRO A 396 -6.52 17.60 9.61
N ASN A 397 -6.23 18.83 9.21
CA ASN A 397 -5.22 19.67 9.84
C ASN A 397 -5.57 21.16 9.70
N GLY A 398 -4.88 22.03 10.42
CA GLY A 398 -5.17 23.47 10.47
C GLY A 398 -4.36 24.32 9.49
N LEU A 399 -3.84 23.76 8.39
CA LEU A 399 -3.16 24.55 7.35
C LEU A 399 -4.14 25.51 6.67
N PRO A 400 -3.67 26.71 6.22
CA PRO A 400 -4.47 27.61 5.39
C PRO A 400 -5.04 26.90 4.15
N ALA A 401 -6.23 27.32 3.72
CA ALA A 401 -6.92 26.69 2.59
C ALA A 401 -6.08 26.69 1.30
N ASP A 402 -5.33 27.75 1.02
CA ASP A 402 -4.46 27.86 -0.15
C ASP A 402 -3.28 26.88 -0.08
N ASP A 403 -2.70 26.67 1.10
CA ASP A 403 -1.65 25.70 1.33
C ASP A 403 -2.17 24.27 1.13
N LEU A 404 -3.33 23.99 1.70
CA LEU A 404 -3.97 22.68 1.55
C LEU A 404 -4.34 22.39 0.09
N ALA A 405 -4.85 23.40 -0.64
CA ALA A 405 -5.14 23.29 -2.07
C ALA A 405 -3.88 22.99 -2.88
N ARG A 406 -2.76 23.69 -2.59
CA ARG A 406 -1.47 23.46 -3.25
C ARG A 406 -0.94 22.06 -2.96
N ILE A 407 -1.01 21.58 -1.72
CA ILE A 407 -0.58 20.23 -1.33
C ILE A 407 -1.40 19.18 -2.09
N ARG A 408 -2.71 19.29 -2.10
CA ARG A 408 -3.60 18.37 -2.84
C ARG A 408 -3.34 18.40 -4.34
N SER A 409 -3.14 19.59 -4.91
CA SER A 409 -2.77 19.76 -6.32
C SER A 409 -1.44 19.09 -6.66
N SER A 410 -0.46 19.08 -5.74
CA SER A 410 0.80 18.37 -5.99
C SER A 410 0.63 16.86 -6.08
N VAL A 411 -0.26 16.27 -5.28
CA VAL A 411 -0.58 14.82 -5.35
C VAL A 411 -1.26 14.49 -6.68
N THR A 412 -2.26 15.29 -7.10
CA THR A 412 -2.94 15.06 -8.37
C THR A 412 -2.04 15.28 -9.58
N SER A 413 -1.12 16.27 -9.51
CA SER A 413 -0.13 16.50 -10.58
C SER A 413 0.86 15.35 -10.73
N ALA A 414 1.34 14.77 -9.63
CA ALA A 414 2.19 13.58 -9.66
C ALA A 414 1.42 12.39 -10.27
N ALA A 415 0.20 12.16 -9.84
CA ALA A 415 -0.68 11.11 -10.36
C ALA A 415 -0.96 11.28 -11.86
N ASP A 416 -1.19 12.50 -12.35
CA ASP A 416 -1.33 12.79 -13.78
C ASP A 416 -0.03 12.48 -14.55
N GLY A 417 1.14 12.74 -13.97
CA GLY A 417 2.45 12.37 -14.51
C GLY A 417 2.59 10.84 -14.63
N TYR A 418 2.17 10.09 -13.62
CA TYR A 418 2.16 8.62 -13.64
C TYR A 418 1.22 8.08 -14.72
N LEU A 419 -0.02 8.56 -14.78
CA LEU A 419 -0.99 8.16 -15.83
C LEU A 419 -0.46 8.47 -17.22
N SER A 420 0.22 9.61 -17.41
CA SER A 420 0.82 9.97 -18.70
C SER A 420 1.91 8.99 -19.11
N ARG A 421 2.77 8.54 -18.18
CA ARG A 421 3.76 7.48 -18.46
C ARG A 421 3.09 6.14 -18.77
N MET A 422 2.14 5.72 -17.95
CA MET A 422 1.38 4.47 -18.14
C MET A 422 0.73 4.42 -19.52
N ALA A 423 0.23 5.55 -20.02
CA ALA A 423 -0.40 5.64 -21.34
C ALA A 423 0.58 5.43 -22.50
N THR A 424 1.88 5.67 -22.32
CA THR A 424 2.92 5.51 -23.34
C THR A 424 3.60 4.14 -23.32
N GLN A 425 3.45 3.37 -22.25
CA GLN A 425 4.03 2.04 -22.08
C GLN A 425 3.04 0.92 -22.42
N GLY A 426 3.54 -0.16 -22.97
CA GLY A 426 2.73 -1.33 -23.32
C GLY A 426 2.21 -2.12 -22.12
N TYR A 427 2.87 -1.97 -20.97
CA TYR A 427 2.54 -2.66 -19.72
C TYR A 427 1.89 -1.75 -18.67
N ALA A 428 1.69 -0.47 -19.00
CA ALA A 428 1.07 0.52 -18.14
C ALA A 428 1.74 0.60 -16.75
N VAL A 429 3.07 0.77 -16.72
CA VAL A 429 3.86 0.92 -15.49
C VAL A 429 4.04 2.40 -15.16
N PRO A 430 3.85 2.84 -13.90
CA PRO A 430 3.95 4.26 -13.54
C PRO A 430 5.39 4.79 -13.50
N VAL A 431 6.40 3.93 -13.30
CA VAL A 431 7.81 4.32 -13.23
C VAL A 431 8.39 4.65 -14.62
N PRO A 432 9.41 5.52 -14.72
CA PRO A 432 10.10 5.80 -15.96
C PRO A 432 10.91 4.59 -16.46
N ALA A 433 11.40 4.65 -17.70
CA ALA A 433 12.09 3.53 -18.34
C ALA A 433 13.39 3.10 -17.64
N ASP A 434 14.03 3.98 -16.90
CA ASP A 434 15.22 3.77 -16.07
C ASP A 434 14.88 3.50 -14.59
N GLY A 435 13.60 3.37 -14.23
CA GLY A 435 13.12 3.11 -12.88
C GLY A 435 13.17 1.65 -12.45
N TYR A 436 13.90 0.81 -13.17
CA TYR A 436 14.07 -0.61 -12.83
C TYR A 436 15.42 -0.82 -12.12
N PHE A 437 15.42 -0.55 -10.83
CA PHE A 437 16.54 -0.73 -9.90
C PHE A 437 16.14 -1.69 -8.78
N TRP A 438 17.10 -2.10 -7.95
CA TRP A 438 16.86 -3.02 -6.83
C TRP A 438 15.67 -2.55 -5.97
N GLY A 439 14.61 -3.38 -5.92
CA GLY A 439 13.37 -3.04 -5.22
C GLY A 439 12.30 -2.33 -6.08
N SER A 440 12.47 -2.29 -7.41
CA SER A 440 11.58 -1.56 -8.32
C SER A 440 10.09 -1.89 -8.18
N ASN A 441 9.71 -3.11 -7.79
CA ASN A 441 8.31 -3.45 -7.53
C ASN A 441 7.73 -2.71 -6.31
N GLY A 442 8.55 -2.39 -5.30
CA GLY A 442 8.15 -1.56 -4.18
C GLY A 442 7.79 -0.14 -4.63
N GLU A 443 8.63 0.45 -5.50
CA GLU A 443 8.39 1.78 -6.07
C GLU A 443 7.13 1.80 -6.95
N VAL A 444 6.93 0.78 -7.78
CA VAL A 444 5.72 0.61 -8.57
C VAL A 444 4.46 0.59 -7.68
N ALA A 445 4.51 -0.11 -6.54
CA ALA A 445 3.41 -0.14 -5.59
C ALA A 445 3.22 1.21 -4.86
N ASN A 446 4.30 1.92 -4.53
CA ASN A 446 4.25 3.26 -3.93
C ASN A 446 3.61 4.30 -4.88
N ASP A 447 3.93 4.27 -6.17
CA ASP A 447 3.27 5.11 -7.17
C ASP A 447 1.75 4.84 -7.24
N ALA A 448 1.34 3.57 -7.09
CA ALA A 448 -0.07 3.21 -7.04
C ALA A 448 -0.79 3.79 -5.81
N ILE A 449 -0.11 3.95 -4.67
CA ILE A 449 -0.66 4.62 -3.48
C ILE A 449 -0.92 6.11 -3.77
N VAL A 450 -0.03 6.78 -4.49
CA VAL A 450 -0.24 8.17 -4.92
C VAL A 450 -1.45 8.28 -5.86
N LEU A 451 -1.58 7.35 -6.83
CA LEU A 451 -2.75 7.27 -7.71
C LEU A 451 -4.04 7.04 -6.91
N ALA A 452 -4.05 6.11 -5.97
CA ALA A 452 -5.20 5.83 -5.12
C ALA A 452 -5.58 7.04 -4.27
N THR A 453 -4.59 7.74 -3.70
CA THR A 453 -4.81 8.98 -2.94
C THR A 453 -5.40 10.09 -3.82
N ALA A 454 -4.92 10.25 -5.05
CA ALA A 454 -5.50 11.21 -6.00
C ALA A 454 -6.96 10.87 -6.35
N ALA A 455 -7.30 9.58 -6.46
CA ALA A 455 -8.69 9.13 -6.65
C ALA A 455 -9.58 9.56 -5.47
N GLU A 456 -9.11 9.42 -4.24
CA GLU A 456 -9.86 9.85 -3.04
C GLU A 456 -10.03 11.37 -2.96
N LEU A 457 -8.98 12.13 -3.28
CA LEU A 457 -9.01 13.59 -3.22
C LEU A 457 -9.94 14.22 -4.26
N THR A 458 -10.13 13.57 -5.41
CA THR A 458 -10.84 14.14 -6.57
C THR A 458 -12.13 13.45 -6.93
N GLY A 459 -12.30 12.17 -6.58
CA GLY A 459 -13.36 11.30 -7.10
C GLY A 459 -13.17 10.88 -8.57
N ASP A 460 -12.04 11.24 -9.22
CA ASP A 460 -11.78 10.89 -10.62
C ASP A 460 -11.34 9.43 -10.76
N GLY A 461 -12.18 8.61 -11.38
CA GLY A 461 -11.97 7.18 -11.58
C GLY A 461 -10.73 6.83 -12.41
N ARG A 462 -10.14 7.78 -13.16
CA ARG A 462 -8.88 7.54 -13.91
C ARG A 462 -7.74 7.12 -12.99
N TYR A 463 -7.64 7.74 -11.81
CA TYR A 463 -6.59 7.43 -10.84
C TYR A 463 -6.78 6.03 -10.23
N ARG A 464 -8.03 5.66 -9.87
CA ARG A 464 -8.34 4.30 -9.43
C ARG A 464 -7.99 3.27 -10.51
N THR A 465 -8.32 3.56 -11.76
CA THR A 465 -7.95 2.71 -12.90
C THR A 465 -6.44 2.52 -12.96
N GLY A 466 -5.65 3.58 -12.85
CA GLY A 466 -4.19 3.49 -12.83
C GLY A 466 -3.65 2.64 -11.68
N ALA A 467 -4.16 2.82 -10.46
CA ALA A 467 -3.75 2.01 -9.31
C ALA A 467 -4.04 0.51 -9.52
N LEU A 468 -5.20 0.15 -10.09
CA LEU A 468 -5.54 -1.23 -10.40
C LEU A 468 -4.69 -1.81 -11.56
N GLU A 469 -4.36 -1.03 -12.58
CA GLU A 469 -3.45 -1.47 -13.65
C GLU A 469 -2.02 -1.70 -13.15
N THR A 470 -1.60 -0.98 -12.12
CA THR A 470 -0.32 -1.23 -11.43
C THR A 470 -0.35 -2.57 -10.70
N MET A 471 -1.47 -2.95 -10.07
CA MET A 471 -1.66 -4.30 -9.52
C MET A 471 -1.57 -5.36 -10.63
N ASP A 472 -2.15 -5.10 -11.81
CA ASP A 472 -2.07 -6.02 -12.95
C ASP A 472 -0.62 -6.30 -13.37
N TYR A 473 0.26 -5.28 -13.33
CA TYR A 473 1.69 -5.45 -13.60
C TYR A 473 2.35 -6.37 -12.57
N LEU A 474 2.13 -6.17 -11.28
CA LEU A 474 2.71 -6.99 -10.22
C LEU A 474 2.25 -8.46 -10.30
N LEU A 475 1.04 -8.70 -10.79
CA LEU A 475 0.40 -10.02 -10.88
C LEU A 475 0.50 -10.68 -12.27
N GLY A 476 1.39 -10.19 -13.15
CA GLY A 476 1.76 -10.90 -14.37
C GLY A 476 1.53 -10.19 -15.70
N ARG A 477 0.87 -9.04 -15.76
CA ARG A 477 0.80 -8.21 -16.96
C ARG A 477 2.09 -7.41 -17.11
N ASN A 478 3.21 -8.09 -17.30
CA ASN A 478 4.56 -7.52 -17.42
C ASN A 478 5.37 -8.22 -18.50
N ALA A 479 6.58 -7.74 -18.76
CA ALA A 479 7.46 -8.22 -19.83
C ALA A 479 7.70 -9.75 -19.79
N LEU A 480 7.75 -10.33 -18.61
CA LEU A 480 8.05 -11.74 -18.37
C LEU A 480 6.79 -12.63 -18.29
N GLY A 481 5.60 -12.04 -18.14
CA GLY A 481 4.38 -12.78 -17.78
C GLY A 481 4.56 -13.52 -16.45
N GLN A 482 5.24 -12.92 -15.51
CA GLN A 482 5.59 -13.44 -14.20
C GLN A 482 4.82 -12.70 -13.13
N SER A 483 4.03 -13.38 -12.31
CA SER A 483 3.56 -12.78 -11.06
C SER A 483 4.74 -12.68 -10.08
N TYR A 484 5.02 -11.48 -9.61
CA TYR A 484 6.06 -11.25 -8.61
C TYR A 484 5.59 -11.55 -7.18
N VAL A 485 4.31 -11.93 -7.03
CA VAL A 485 3.69 -12.25 -5.75
C VAL A 485 3.54 -13.76 -5.62
N THR A 486 4.13 -14.33 -4.57
CA THR A 486 4.11 -15.78 -4.30
C THR A 486 2.69 -16.30 -4.09
N GLY A 487 2.39 -17.48 -4.66
CA GLY A 487 1.09 -18.13 -4.53
C GLY A 487 -0.04 -17.49 -5.36
N TYR A 488 0.22 -16.39 -6.07
CA TYR A 488 -0.78 -15.68 -6.88
C TYR A 488 -0.41 -15.70 -8.36
N GLY A 489 -1.19 -16.44 -9.16
CA GLY A 489 -0.97 -16.69 -10.57
C GLY A 489 -0.36 -18.07 -10.86
N THR A 490 -0.46 -18.52 -12.11
CA THR A 490 0.06 -19.82 -12.55
C THR A 490 1.57 -19.83 -12.69
N LYS A 491 2.18 -18.67 -12.94
CA LYS A 491 3.62 -18.43 -13.00
C LYS A 491 3.97 -17.35 -11.96
N SER A 492 3.95 -17.72 -10.69
CA SER A 492 4.33 -16.83 -9.59
C SER A 492 5.78 -17.05 -9.16
N SER A 493 6.37 -16.05 -8.49
CA SER A 493 7.66 -16.19 -7.81
C SER A 493 7.60 -17.33 -6.77
N GLN A 494 8.67 -18.13 -6.67
CA GLN A 494 8.73 -19.32 -5.81
C GLN A 494 10.02 -19.45 -5.02
N ASN A 495 11.09 -18.78 -5.44
CA ASN A 495 12.43 -18.94 -4.90
C ASN A 495 13.03 -17.59 -4.47
N GLN A 496 12.23 -16.81 -3.73
CA GLN A 496 12.68 -15.51 -3.24
C GLN A 496 13.90 -15.67 -2.32
N HIS A 497 14.84 -14.73 -2.39
CA HIS A 497 16.02 -14.69 -1.55
C HIS A 497 15.63 -14.45 -0.10
N HIS A 498 15.67 -15.52 0.70
CA HIS A 498 15.37 -15.50 2.12
C HIS A 498 16.02 -16.69 2.82
N ARG A 499 16.63 -16.47 3.99
CA ARG A 499 17.41 -17.50 4.69
C ARG A 499 16.60 -18.69 5.15
N PHE A 500 15.36 -18.51 5.57
CA PHE A 500 14.50 -19.61 6.04
C PHE A 500 13.61 -20.19 4.94
N TRP A 501 13.09 -19.39 4.02
CA TRP A 501 12.22 -19.87 2.93
C TRP A 501 13.08 -20.33 1.74
N ALA A 502 13.90 -21.32 2.00
CA ALA A 502 15.02 -21.67 1.12
C ALA A 502 14.84 -23.03 0.44
N HIS A 503 13.61 -23.36 0.01
CA HIS A 503 13.26 -24.62 -0.62
C HIS A 503 14.17 -24.99 -1.81
N GLN A 504 14.58 -24.01 -2.60
CA GLN A 504 15.48 -24.25 -3.74
C GLN A 504 16.86 -24.79 -3.30
N LEU A 505 17.33 -24.48 -2.09
CA LEU A 505 18.60 -24.96 -1.54
C LEU A 505 18.43 -26.24 -0.72
N ASP A 506 17.30 -26.37 -0.04
CA ASP A 506 16.95 -27.54 0.79
C ASP A 506 15.44 -27.81 0.69
N ALA A 507 15.09 -28.89 0.01
CA ALA A 507 13.69 -29.28 -0.22
C ALA A 507 12.88 -29.61 1.06
N SER A 508 13.54 -29.70 2.22
CA SER A 508 12.86 -29.84 3.52
C SER A 508 12.35 -28.49 4.08
N LEU A 509 12.84 -27.37 3.54
CA LEU A 509 12.42 -26.03 3.92
C LEU A 509 11.25 -25.54 3.06
N PRO A 510 10.45 -24.57 3.55
CA PRO A 510 9.32 -24.06 2.79
C PRO A 510 9.75 -23.17 1.62
N HIS A 511 8.89 -23.06 0.62
CA HIS A 511 8.86 -21.91 -0.28
C HIS A 511 8.44 -20.66 0.48
N PRO A 512 8.67 -19.43 -0.05
CA PRO A 512 8.11 -18.22 0.53
C PRO A 512 6.59 -18.31 0.71
N PRO A 513 6.01 -17.71 1.78
CA PRO A 513 4.58 -17.74 2.02
C PRO A 513 3.81 -17.02 0.91
N ALA A 514 2.55 -17.41 0.70
CA ALA A 514 1.68 -16.71 -0.24
C ALA A 514 1.55 -15.22 0.12
N GLY A 515 1.50 -14.37 -0.89
CA GLY A 515 1.38 -12.92 -0.72
C GLY A 515 2.70 -12.16 -0.57
N SER A 516 3.86 -12.83 -0.62
CA SER A 516 5.16 -12.19 -0.54
C SER A 516 5.58 -11.61 -1.89
N LEU A 517 6.01 -10.34 -1.93
CA LEU A 517 6.47 -9.62 -3.11
C LEU A 517 7.98 -9.74 -3.29
N ALA A 518 8.42 -10.16 -4.47
CA ALA A 518 9.82 -10.07 -4.89
C ALA A 518 10.21 -8.63 -5.25
N GLY A 519 11.48 -8.26 -5.04
CA GLY A 519 12.02 -6.92 -5.34
C GLY A 519 11.77 -6.44 -6.77
N GLY A 520 11.77 -7.35 -7.74
CA GLY A 520 11.45 -7.02 -9.13
C GLY A 520 12.66 -6.80 -10.02
N PRO A 521 12.45 -6.40 -11.28
CA PRO A 521 13.53 -6.18 -12.23
C PRO A 521 14.56 -5.16 -11.73
N ASP A 522 15.84 -5.53 -11.85
CA ASP A 522 16.99 -4.67 -11.55
C ASP A 522 17.93 -4.61 -12.76
N SER A 523 17.92 -3.48 -13.46
CA SER A 523 18.72 -3.28 -14.67
C SER A 523 20.21 -3.03 -14.40
N ALA A 524 20.58 -2.72 -13.16
CA ALA A 524 21.97 -2.58 -12.73
C ALA A 524 22.64 -3.95 -12.52
N LEU A 525 21.82 -5.01 -12.32
CA LEU A 525 22.29 -6.38 -12.08
C LEU A 525 23.23 -6.45 -10.87
N ASP A 526 22.80 -5.95 -9.71
CA ASP A 526 23.67 -5.69 -8.56
C ASP A 526 24.14 -6.96 -7.81
N ASP A 527 23.69 -8.15 -8.21
CA ASP A 527 24.12 -9.41 -7.63
C ASP A 527 24.85 -10.34 -8.63
N PRO A 528 25.65 -11.32 -8.16
CA PRO A 528 26.41 -12.22 -9.02
C PRO A 528 25.55 -13.08 -9.95
N VAL A 529 24.37 -13.54 -9.50
CA VAL A 529 23.46 -14.40 -10.30
C VAL A 529 22.81 -13.59 -11.40
N ALA A 530 22.34 -12.38 -11.09
CA ALA A 530 21.82 -11.44 -12.08
C ALA A 530 22.89 -11.10 -13.13
N LYS A 531 24.10 -10.78 -12.69
CA LYS A 531 25.25 -10.52 -13.59
C LYS A 531 25.57 -11.68 -14.51
N GLU A 532 25.51 -12.91 -14.02
CA GLU A 532 25.78 -14.10 -14.83
C GLU A 532 24.66 -14.42 -15.81
N LYS A 533 23.39 -14.36 -15.34
CA LYS A 533 22.25 -14.95 -16.07
C LYS A 533 21.43 -13.93 -16.87
N LEU A 534 21.53 -12.62 -16.58
CA LEU A 534 20.67 -11.60 -17.14
C LEU A 534 21.39 -10.56 -18.01
N GLN A 535 22.64 -10.81 -18.40
CA GLN A 535 23.38 -9.85 -19.24
C GLN A 535 22.64 -9.52 -20.53
N GLY A 536 22.47 -8.21 -20.79
CA GLY A 536 21.80 -7.72 -21.98
C GLY A 536 20.29 -7.78 -21.94
N CYS A 537 19.68 -8.06 -20.78
CA CYS A 537 18.23 -7.96 -20.58
C CYS A 537 17.75 -6.52 -20.81
N ALA A 538 16.54 -6.36 -21.30
CA ALA A 538 15.87 -5.07 -21.28
C ALA A 538 15.44 -4.71 -19.82
N PRO A 539 15.44 -3.44 -19.40
CA PRO A 539 15.24 -3.05 -18.00
C PRO A 539 14.08 -3.75 -17.29
N ALA A 540 12.89 -3.77 -17.89
CA ALA A 540 11.70 -4.42 -17.33
C ALA A 540 11.73 -5.96 -17.39
N ALA A 541 12.77 -6.55 -17.98
CA ALA A 541 12.96 -8.00 -18.09
C ALA A 541 14.15 -8.52 -17.27
N CYS A 542 14.84 -7.65 -16.54
CA CYS A 542 16.01 -7.99 -15.73
C CYS A 542 15.62 -8.59 -14.37
N TYR A 543 14.91 -9.72 -14.39
CA TYR A 543 14.45 -10.45 -13.20
C TYR A 543 14.63 -11.96 -13.40
N ILE A 544 15.01 -12.65 -12.35
CA ILE A 544 15.07 -14.12 -12.31
C ILE A 544 14.55 -14.64 -10.97
N ASP A 545 13.68 -15.65 -11.02
CA ASP A 545 13.19 -16.36 -9.82
C ASP A 545 14.22 -17.39 -9.34
N ASP A 546 15.30 -16.90 -8.74
CA ASP A 546 16.41 -17.69 -8.22
C ASP A 546 16.80 -17.15 -6.84
N ILE A 547 16.88 -18.03 -5.84
CA ILE A 547 17.20 -17.64 -4.45
C ILE A 547 18.57 -16.96 -4.33
N GLY A 548 19.49 -17.20 -5.25
CA GLY A 548 20.81 -16.56 -5.27
C GLY A 548 20.79 -15.11 -5.78
N SER A 549 19.70 -14.68 -6.44
CA SER A 549 19.57 -13.33 -6.99
C SER A 549 18.90 -12.38 -5.99
N TYR A 550 19.70 -11.80 -5.10
CA TYR A 550 19.15 -10.89 -4.09
C TYR A 550 18.74 -9.53 -4.67
N SER A 551 19.36 -9.01 -5.69
CA SER A 551 18.98 -7.70 -6.24
C SER A 551 17.67 -7.73 -7.03
N THR A 552 17.26 -8.90 -7.56
CA THR A 552 16.02 -9.03 -8.33
C THR A 552 14.91 -9.77 -7.59
N ASN A 553 15.25 -10.73 -6.72
CA ASN A 553 14.30 -11.68 -6.16
C ASN A 553 14.26 -11.72 -4.62
N GLU A 554 14.87 -10.76 -3.94
CA GLU A 554 14.75 -10.65 -2.49
C GLU A 554 13.36 -10.16 -2.07
N VAL A 555 13.00 -10.39 -0.79
CA VAL A 555 11.86 -9.79 -0.12
C VAL A 555 12.34 -8.67 0.80
N ALA A 556 11.51 -7.67 1.04
CA ALA A 556 11.76 -6.68 2.09
C ALA A 556 10.44 -6.11 2.63
N ILE A 557 10.45 -5.69 3.90
CA ILE A 557 9.25 -5.13 4.55
C ILE A 557 8.76 -3.86 3.84
N ASN A 558 9.66 -3.00 3.39
CA ASN A 558 9.34 -1.75 2.70
C ASN A 558 8.82 -1.93 1.27
N TRP A 559 8.92 -3.12 0.68
CA TRP A 559 8.28 -3.49 -0.60
C TRP A 559 6.95 -4.20 -0.38
N ASN A 560 6.85 -5.00 0.67
CA ASN A 560 5.64 -5.74 1.02
C ASN A 560 4.58 -4.84 1.68
N ALA A 561 4.96 -3.78 2.39
CA ALA A 561 4.03 -2.83 2.98
C ALA A 561 3.19 -2.07 1.92
N PRO A 562 3.75 -1.51 0.85
CA PRO A 562 2.94 -0.90 -0.20
C PRO A 562 2.11 -1.93 -0.99
N LEU A 563 2.58 -3.17 -1.18
CA LEU A 563 1.73 -4.23 -1.76
C LEU A 563 0.53 -4.52 -0.84
N ALA A 564 0.73 -4.66 0.46
CA ALA A 564 -0.34 -4.90 1.42
C ALA A 564 -1.35 -3.75 1.45
N TRP A 565 -0.87 -2.50 1.38
CA TRP A 565 -1.71 -1.32 1.25
C TRP A 565 -2.55 -1.36 -0.04
N LEU A 566 -1.91 -1.64 -1.16
CA LEU A 566 -2.56 -1.71 -2.48
C LEU A 566 -3.54 -2.88 -2.58
N ALA A 567 -3.22 -4.04 -2.00
CA ALA A 567 -4.10 -5.19 -1.92
C ALA A 567 -5.36 -4.89 -1.09
N ALA A 568 -5.21 -4.19 0.04
CA ALA A 568 -6.34 -3.73 0.84
C ALA A 568 -7.23 -2.77 0.06
N TYR A 569 -6.64 -1.78 -0.64
CA TYR A 569 -7.37 -0.84 -1.49
C TYR A 569 -8.09 -1.53 -2.66
N ALA A 570 -7.45 -2.49 -3.33
CA ALA A 570 -8.04 -3.23 -4.45
C ALA A 570 -9.15 -4.20 -3.99
N ALA A 571 -9.05 -4.73 -2.78
CA ALA A 571 -10.07 -5.58 -2.17
C ALA A 571 -11.31 -4.79 -1.71
N GLU A 572 -11.20 -3.47 -1.54
CA GLU A 572 -12.34 -2.66 -1.20
C GLU A 572 -13.41 -2.79 -2.27
N ARG A 573 -14.56 -3.27 -1.85
CA ARG A 573 -15.71 -3.31 -2.74
C ARG A 573 -16.08 -1.88 -3.06
N SER A 574 -16.14 -1.56 -4.34
CA SER A 574 -16.65 -0.26 -4.76
C SER A 574 -18.00 -0.06 -4.08
N SER A 575 -18.07 0.87 -3.15
CA SER A 575 -19.32 1.29 -2.53
C SER A 575 -20.24 2.02 -3.51
N THR A 576 -19.81 2.20 -4.75
CA THR A 576 -20.63 2.68 -5.85
C THR A 576 -21.66 1.60 -6.20
N GLY A 577 -22.87 1.75 -5.63
CA GLY A 577 -24.00 0.90 -5.93
C GLY A 577 -24.57 0.11 -4.76
N VAL A 578 -24.12 0.32 -3.51
CA VAL A 578 -24.81 -0.25 -2.33
C VAL A 578 -26.09 0.51 -1.99
N CYS A 579 -26.29 1.69 -2.58
CA CYS A 579 -27.50 2.49 -2.40
C CYS A 579 -27.81 3.32 -3.67
N ALA A 580 -29.09 3.52 -3.89
CA ALA A 580 -29.61 4.49 -4.85
C ALA A 580 -30.51 5.47 -4.09
N VAL A 581 -30.38 6.76 -4.38
CA VAL A 581 -31.19 7.79 -3.73
C VAL A 581 -32.02 8.55 -4.74
N THR A 582 -33.31 8.64 -4.45
CA THR A 582 -34.23 9.51 -5.20
C THR A 582 -34.64 10.65 -4.29
N TYR A 583 -34.30 11.87 -4.65
CA TYR A 583 -34.75 13.09 -4.00
C TYR A 583 -35.75 13.80 -4.87
N LYS A 584 -36.91 14.15 -4.31
CA LYS A 584 -38.00 14.81 -5.03
C LYS A 584 -38.53 16.00 -4.23
N ASN A 585 -38.51 17.19 -4.82
CA ASN A 585 -39.29 18.31 -4.31
C ASN A 585 -40.79 18.03 -4.61
N ASP A 586 -41.61 17.80 -3.57
CA ASP A 586 -43.03 17.52 -3.73
C ASP A 586 -43.85 18.80 -3.94
N ASN A 587 -43.53 19.84 -3.16
CA ASN A 587 -44.09 21.17 -3.32
C ASN A 587 -43.02 22.23 -3.13
N VAL A 588 -43.10 23.31 -3.90
CA VAL A 588 -42.20 24.48 -3.77
C VAL A 588 -43.06 25.75 -3.80
N TRP A 589 -42.84 26.64 -2.84
CA TRP A 589 -43.48 27.98 -2.81
C TRP A 589 -42.43 29.06 -2.60
N SER A 590 -42.79 30.31 -2.53
CA SER A 590 -41.88 31.46 -2.60
C SER A 590 -40.70 31.44 -1.58
N THR A 591 -40.88 30.82 -0.43
CA THR A 591 -39.84 30.80 0.66
C THR A 591 -39.60 29.41 1.23
N GLY A 592 -40.26 28.37 0.71
CA GLY A 592 -40.11 27.04 1.27
C GLY A 592 -40.45 25.92 0.32
N PHE A 593 -40.26 24.69 0.77
CA PHE A 593 -40.53 23.48 0.00
C PHE A 593 -40.79 22.29 0.95
N THR A 594 -41.41 21.27 0.40
CA THR A 594 -41.42 19.92 0.97
C THR A 594 -40.69 18.98 0.03
N ALA A 595 -39.94 18.03 0.58
CA ALA A 595 -39.23 17.02 -0.20
C ALA A 595 -39.40 15.63 0.41
N THR A 596 -39.41 14.63 -0.48
CA THR A 596 -39.33 13.21 -0.16
C THR A 596 -38.00 12.65 -0.65
N VAL A 597 -37.33 11.92 0.23
CA VAL A 597 -36.09 11.19 -0.07
C VAL A 597 -36.36 9.70 0.08
N THR A 598 -36.05 8.93 -0.95
CA THR A 598 -36.13 7.46 -0.94
C THR A 598 -34.74 6.89 -1.10
N VAL A 599 -34.34 6.06 -0.14
CA VAL A 599 -33.06 5.32 -0.16
C VAL A 599 -33.36 3.86 -0.47
N LYS A 600 -32.74 3.32 -1.51
CA LYS A 600 -32.80 1.90 -1.87
C LYS A 600 -31.47 1.24 -1.52
N ASN A 601 -31.50 0.14 -0.80
CA ASN A 601 -30.33 -0.73 -0.65
C ASN A 601 -30.16 -1.55 -1.93
N THR A 602 -29.13 -1.24 -2.70
CA THR A 602 -28.76 -1.97 -3.93
C THR A 602 -27.65 -3.00 -3.68
N GLY A 603 -27.13 -3.07 -2.43
CA GLY A 603 -26.15 -4.05 -2.00
C GLY A 603 -26.76 -5.42 -1.70
N SER A 604 -25.91 -6.37 -1.32
CA SER A 604 -26.27 -7.77 -1.02
C SER A 604 -26.50 -8.05 0.47
N THR A 605 -26.22 -7.09 1.35
CA THR A 605 -26.38 -7.22 2.82
C THR A 605 -27.40 -6.21 3.33
N THR A 606 -28.07 -6.53 4.46
CA THR A 606 -28.96 -5.59 5.13
C THR A 606 -28.16 -4.42 5.70
N VAL A 607 -28.59 -3.20 5.40
CA VAL A 607 -28.13 -2.00 6.11
C VAL A 607 -28.87 -1.93 7.45
N ASP A 608 -28.16 -2.05 8.56
CA ASP A 608 -28.75 -1.98 9.92
C ASP A 608 -28.26 -0.71 10.62
N GLY A 609 -29.15 0.26 10.75
CA GLY A 609 -28.83 1.64 11.12
C GLY A 609 -28.30 2.43 9.93
N TRP A 610 -29.11 3.37 9.42
CA TRP A 610 -28.70 4.17 8.28
C TRP A 610 -28.54 5.64 8.64
N GLN A 611 -27.49 6.23 8.04
CA GLN A 611 -27.21 7.66 8.03
C GLN A 611 -27.03 8.11 6.58
N LEU A 612 -27.88 9.00 6.11
CA LEU A 612 -27.77 9.59 4.78
C LEU A 612 -27.26 11.04 4.90
N THR A 613 -26.25 11.39 4.12
CA THR A 613 -25.69 12.74 4.07
C THR A 613 -25.75 13.33 2.67
N TRP A 614 -25.94 14.65 2.58
CA TRP A 614 -25.84 15.43 1.34
C TRP A 614 -25.52 16.89 1.66
N ALA A 615 -25.20 17.67 0.64
CA ALA A 615 -24.99 19.11 0.77
C ALA A 615 -25.91 19.87 -0.19
N TYR A 616 -26.45 20.98 0.27
CA TYR A 616 -27.18 21.91 -0.57
C TYR A 616 -26.23 22.89 -1.27
N ALA A 617 -26.47 23.12 -2.57
CA ALA A 617 -25.73 24.11 -3.35
C ALA A 617 -26.25 25.56 -3.16
N GLY A 618 -27.41 25.74 -2.50
CA GLY A 618 -28.05 27.00 -2.26
C GLY A 618 -28.26 27.28 -0.78
N GLY A 619 -29.11 28.25 -0.46
CA GLY A 619 -29.44 28.65 0.91
C GLY A 619 -30.57 27.84 1.55
N GLN A 620 -30.72 26.56 1.18
CA GLN A 620 -31.78 25.70 1.71
C GLN A 620 -31.55 25.37 3.19
N ARG A 621 -32.65 25.33 3.98
CA ARG A 621 -32.66 24.95 5.40
C ARG A 621 -33.78 23.99 5.68
N VAL A 622 -33.49 22.84 6.30
CA VAL A 622 -34.51 21.91 6.81
C VAL A 622 -35.11 22.48 8.10
N THR A 623 -36.43 22.49 8.21
CA THR A 623 -37.18 23.06 9.36
C THR A 623 -37.89 22.00 10.19
N SER A 624 -38.36 20.91 9.56
CA SER A 624 -38.99 19.76 10.22
C SER A 624 -38.84 18.53 9.34
N ALA A 625 -38.80 17.34 9.95
CA ALA A 625 -38.70 16.07 9.23
C ALA A 625 -39.65 15.01 9.83
N TRP A 626 -39.98 13.99 9.03
CA TRP A 626 -40.75 12.82 9.45
C TRP A 626 -40.13 11.56 8.88
N ASN A 627 -40.23 10.47 9.60
CA ASN A 627 -39.61 9.16 9.32
C ASN A 627 -38.07 9.17 9.32
N ALA A 628 -37.44 10.26 9.79
CA ALA A 628 -36.01 10.38 10.02
C ALA A 628 -35.74 11.48 11.05
N THR A 629 -34.60 11.42 11.71
CA THR A 629 -34.03 12.54 12.46
C THR A 629 -33.08 13.27 11.54
N VAL A 630 -33.33 14.56 11.27
CA VAL A 630 -32.51 15.35 10.35
C VAL A 630 -31.84 16.48 11.09
N THR A 631 -30.52 16.62 10.90
CA THR A 631 -29.70 17.74 11.38
C THR A 631 -29.05 18.44 10.20
N GLN A 632 -28.76 19.74 10.36
CA GLN A 632 -28.08 20.52 9.31
C GLN A 632 -27.07 21.48 9.93
N ASP A 633 -25.85 21.44 9.39
CA ASP A 633 -24.78 22.40 9.70
C ASP A 633 -24.31 23.07 8.39
N GLY A 634 -24.53 24.38 8.28
CA GLY A 634 -24.25 25.09 7.03
C GLY A 634 -25.07 24.51 5.87
N SER A 635 -24.38 24.09 4.81
CA SER A 635 -24.97 23.39 3.67
C SER A 635 -25.10 21.87 3.88
N ALA A 636 -24.36 21.30 4.82
CA ALA A 636 -24.32 19.86 5.07
C ALA A 636 -25.56 19.41 5.85
N VAL A 637 -26.22 18.38 5.34
CA VAL A 637 -27.41 17.78 5.97
C VAL A 637 -27.13 16.32 6.28
N THR A 638 -27.53 15.88 7.46
CA THR A 638 -27.45 14.49 7.93
C THR A 638 -28.84 14.01 8.36
N ALA A 639 -29.31 12.92 7.79
CA ALA A 639 -30.52 12.23 8.17
C ALA A 639 -30.20 10.85 8.74
N HIS A 640 -30.79 10.53 9.90
CA HIS A 640 -30.67 9.22 10.54
C HIS A 640 -32.00 8.49 10.56
N ASP A 641 -31.95 7.16 10.66
CA ASP A 641 -33.14 6.35 10.87
C ASP A 641 -33.97 6.78 12.10
N ALA A 642 -35.25 6.48 12.09
CA ALA A 642 -36.17 6.79 13.17
C ALA A 642 -36.31 5.62 14.20
N GLY A 643 -35.34 4.70 14.23
CA GLY A 643 -35.34 3.50 15.06
C GLY A 643 -36.17 2.34 14.48
N TRP A 644 -37.44 2.56 14.20
CA TRP A 644 -38.34 1.55 13.65
C TRP A 644 -38.04 1.18 12.17
N ASN A 645 -37.39 2.06 11.42
CA ASN A 645 -37.02 1.88 10.01
C ASN A 645 -35.51 1.74 9.78
N ARG A 646 -34.77 1.34 10.83
CA ARG A 646 -33.31 1.23 10.79
C ARG A 646 -32.78 0.18 9.82
N GLY A 647 -33.55 -0.87 9.55
CA GLY A 647 -33.15 -1.99 8.71
C GLY A 647 -33.61 -1.79 7.26
N ILE A 648 -32.67 -1.84 6.27
CA ILE A 648 -32.98 -1.84 4.85
C ILE A 648 -32.42 -3.14 4.25
N ALA A 649 -33.29 -4.13 4.02
CA ALA A 649 -32.90 -5.40 3.42
C ALA A 649 -32.39 -5.20 1.96
N PRO A 650 -31.59 -6.13 1.39
CA PRO A 650 -31.21 -6.08 -0.01
C PRO A 650 -32.40 -5.89 -0.96
N GLY A 651 -32.30 -4.90 -1.83
CA GLY A 651 -33.35 -4.52 -2.78
C GLY A 651 -34.51 -3.71 -2.19
N ALA A 652 -34.62 -3.60 -0.85
CA ALA A 652 -35.67 -2.83 -0.18
C ALA A 652 -35.39 -1.33 -0.21
N THR A 653 -36.43 -0.54 0.12
CA THR A 653 -36.37 0.92 0.21
C THR A 653 -36.86 1.41 1.55
N VAL A 654 -36.31 2.54 1.99
CA VAL A 654 -36.85 3.37 3.06
C VAL A 654 -37.08 4.78 2.54
N SER A 655 -38.16 5.43 2.98
CA SER A 655 -38.47 6.81 2.59
C SER A 655 -38.74 7.68 3.80
N PHE A 656 -38.24 8.90 3.76
CA PHE A 656 -38.53 9.95 4.73
C PHE A 656 -38.80 11.27 4.01
N GLY A 657 -39.38 12.21 4.71
CA GLY A 657 -39.64 13.52 4.13
C GLY A 657 -39.31 14.64 5.10
N PHE A 658 -39.26 15.84 4.57
CA PHE A 658 -39.02 17.03 5.37
C PHE A 658 -39.58 18.29 4.71
N GLN A 659 -39.78 19.31 5.52
CA GLN A 659 -40.07 20.66 5.10
C GLN A 659 -38.80 21.52 5.26
N GLY A 660 -38.58 22.42 4.32
CA GLY A 660 -37.46 23.35 4.34
C GLY A 660 -37.80 24.74 3.81
N THR A 661 -36.88 25.65 4.00
CA THR A 661 -36.91 27.01 3.43
C THR A 661 -35.77 27.19 2.43
N HIS A 662 -35.93 28.17 1.51
CA HIS A 662 -34.89 28.58 0.57
C HIS A 662 -34.93 30.11 0.35
N THR A 663 -33.81 30.68 -0.08
CA THR A 663 -33.65 32.13 -0.31
C THR A 663 -33.61 32.47 -1.82
N GLY A 664 -34.34 31.74 -2.65
CA GLY A 664 -34.37 31.92 -4.11
C GLY A 664 -34.40 30.58 -4.84
N ALA A 665 -33.27 30.11 -5.39
CA ALA A 665 -33.19 28.82 -6.05
C ALA A 665 -33.31 27.64 -5.06
N ASN A 666 -34.01 26.57 -5.45
CA ASN A 666 -34.13 25.32 -4.70
C ASN A 666 -33.64 24.13 -5.56
N PRO A 667 -32.31 24.06 -5.91
CA PRO A 667 -31.79 22.95 -6.68
C PRO A 667 -31.84 21.66 -5.88
N VAL A 668 -32.13 20.55 -6.56
CA VAL A 668 -32.04 19.20 -5.97
C VAL A 668 -30.57 18.86 -5.76
N PRO A 669 -30.18 18.30 -4.61
CA PRO A 669 -28.84 17.76 -4.40
C PRO A 669 -28.51 16.66 -5.41
N THR A 670 -27.27 16.61 -5.87
CA THR A 670 -26.83 15.65 -6.90
C THR A 670 -25.91 14.55 -6.35
N ALA A 671 -25.44 14.68 -5.10
CA ALA A 671 -24.57 13.73 -4.44
C ALA A 671 -25.11 13.35 -3.06
N PHE A 672 -25.20 12.07 -2.80
CA PHE A 672 -25.66 11.49 -1.53
C PHE A 672 -24.69 10.42 -1.06
N SER A 673 -24.56 10.26 0.27
CA SER A 673 -23.77 9.19 0.87
C SER A 673 -24.57 8.50 1.97
N LEU A 674 -24.66 7.16 1.92
CA LEU A 674 -25.30 6.31 2.91
C LEU A 674 -24.23 5.62 3.75
N ASN A 675 -24.18 5.88 5.05
CA ASN A 675 -23.15 5.34 5.97
C ASN A 675 -21.71 5.55 5.45
N GLY A 676 -21.43 6.72 4.85
CA GLY A 676 -20.13 7.03 4.25
C GLY A 676 -19.93 6.53 2.80
N HIS A 677 -20.86 5.74 2.25
CA HIS A 677 -20.79 5.21 0.89
C HIS A 677 -21.58 6.07 -0.10
N ALA A 678 -20.96 6.47 -1.21
CA ALA A 678 -21.63 7.25 -2.24
C ALA A 678 -22.79 6.44 -2.86
N CYS A 679 -23.97 7.07 -2.99
CA CYS A 679 -25.15 6.50 -3.65
C CYS A 679 -25.25 6.96 -5.11
N THR A 680 -25.85 6.10 -5.94
CA THR A 680 -26.27 6.43 -7.31
C THR A 680 -27.65 7.07 -7.37
#